data_9a79eb02ac0508f49a1f1e9ee0a24262
#
_entry.id   9a79eb02ac0508f49a1f1e9ee0a24262
#
_cell.length_a   1.000
_cell.length_b   1.000
_cell.length_c   1.000
_cell.angle_alpha   90.00
_cell.angle_beta   90.00
_cell.angle_gamma   90.00
#
_symmetry.space_group_name_H-M   'P 1'
#
loop_
_entity.id
_entity.type
_entity.pdbx_description
1 polymer ?
#
loop_
_entity_poly.entity_id
_entity_poly.type
_entity_poly.pdbx_seq_one_letter_code
_entity_poly.pdbx_strand_id
1 'polypeptide(L)'
;MSTRTGARAGRGFHCQDAVGAWLCGRVLSGALYSDRIVPEGLENLSCDGPTPWHVQVKSRQERIGDFTAPEVAEHLVAMALAHAKRVQARPEGRPLLVLERPVEGEWFTQWGDPLSDLPRGRRLLQAFTAKAAKTGLTKDKIDAWCNAASLYVLPWRAAAYDTLTALAHRLGLLPVAAEAVVLALRSAVARRADANAETTLSGAAGLSRTNIAGIATEVAQPIDRASLEEALATGLCEPVDFDRPLQAAGFHEGVNVRPGHITAGLPAPRPVLTGRVADAIQRGQSVLVTGPSGIGKSAVRWTAAYVTRHVLWYRIRRLQADDAVPLVRLARALQPSTRSPVGFVVDGIGIGAAEAWDIPYRELAPIPGVLLLGSVRSEHLLPLRSRVDCTQIEVTLDEEVAEQIHAGLSATGTTAAAHWREAYDAANGLTLEFTHLLTCGRRLSDVLSEQVERRVAEGRQTEIEILARISIAHQWGADLSVRALQQQLSLGDTDLRTALSRLADEHLVHERRGLLSGLHRLRSAHLADAVHAIPPPILDETVLAVMRMLADSQLQPFIAGVLTEHPALDPVVLDQIVVELGRRPSVKATTGVLQALRLVDVNRTAADWLRTLDRHRIPPALRRTSLQFALVDGDLLPQLKPEIAAAITEIRAADTSGSPLRDALVERLGKVAICLLLS
;
A
#
# COMPACT_ATOMS: atom_id res chain seq x y z
N MET A 1 28.96 24.91 32.42
CA MET A 1 27.94 24.20 31.61
C MET A 1 26.79 25.16 31.42
N SER A 2 26.65 25.76 30.22
CA SER A 2 25.52 26.64 29.87
C SER A 2 24.24 25.83 29.85
N THR A 3 23.32 26.10 30.74
CA THR A 3 22.04 25.44 30.85
C THR A 3 21.13 25.96 29.72
N ARG A 4 20.94 25.21 28.65
CA ARG A 4 19.95 25.48 27.55
C ARG A 4 18.50 25.25 28.03
N THR A 5 18.16 25.73 29.25
CA THR A 5 16.85 25.51 29.87
C THR A 5 15.73 26.15 29.03
N GLY A 6 15.96 27.38 28.51
CA GLY A 6 14.99 28.05 27.66
C GLY A 6 14.69 27.33 26.33
N ALA A 7 15.73 26.74 25.70
CA ALA A 7 15.52 25.96 24.45
C ALA A 7 14.73 24.66 24.70
N ARG A 8 14.80 24.07 25.90
CA ARG A 8 14.01 22.89 26.29
C ARG A 8 12.56 23.24 26.55
N ALA A 9 12.30 24.36 27.24
CA ALA A 9 10.96 24.86 27.49
C ALA A 9 10.25 25.21 26.15
N GLY A 10 10.92 25.96 25.26
CA GLY A 10 10.39 26.33 23.99
C GLY A 10 10.01 25.11 23.09
N ARG A 11 10.81 24.01 23.13
CA ARG A 11 10.46 22.80 22.43
C ARG A 11 9.20 22.12 22.99
N GLY A 12 9.00 22.14 24.30
CA GLY A 12 7.79 21.62 24.93
C GLY A 12 6.54 22.30 24.41
N PHE A 13 6.54 23.64 24.37
CA PHE A 13 5.43 24.44 23.83
C PHE A 13 5.21 24.16 22.35
N HIS A 14 6.27 24.06 21.54
CA HIS A 14 6.15 23.73 20.13
C HIS A 14 5.51 22.36 19.88
N CYS A 15 5.80 21.36 20.70
CA CYS A 15 5.17 20.05 20.63
C CYS A 15 3.69 20.13 21.00
N GLN A 16 3.37 20.85 22.05
CA GLN A 16 2.01 21.08 22.53
C GLN A 16 1.14 21.78 21.48
N ASP A 17 1.65 22.87 20.85
CA ASP A 17 0.98 23.58 19.79
C ASP A 17 0.74 22.69 18.55
N ALA A 18 1.71 21.84 18.21
CA ALA A 18 1.58 20.91 17.09
C ALA A 18 0.51 19.84 17.37
N VAL A 19 0.45 19.30 18.60
CA VAL A 19 -0.60 18.37 19.01
C VAL A 19 -1.96 19.05 19.03
N GLY A 20 -2.04 20.32 19.51
CA GLY A 20 -3.28 21.09 19.45
C GLY A 20 -3.79 21.34 18.05
N ALA A 21 -2.89 21.70 17.11
CA ALA A 21 -3.25 21.84 15.70
C ALA A 21 -3.69 20.50 15.08
N TRP A 22 -3.06 19.39 15.45
CA TRP A 22 -3.44 18.06 15.03
C TRP A 22 -4.84 17.67 15.52
N LEU A 23 -5.19 17.99 16.77
CA LEU A 23 -6.55 17.80 17.28
C LEU A 23 -7.57 18.65 16.49
N CYS A 24 -7.25 19.91 16.20
CA CYS A 24 -8.08 20.76 15.34
C CYS A 24 -8.26 20.14 13.94
N GLY A 25 -7.20 19.62 13.33
CA GLY A 25 -7.26 18.92 12.05
C GLY A 25 -8.15 17.68 12.08
N ARG A 26 -8.12 16.91 13.16
CA ARG A 26 -9.00 15.76 13.38
C ARG A 26 -10.47 16.17 13.54
N VAL A 27 -10.73 17.31 14.15
CA VAL A 27 -12.10 17.88 14.23
C VAL A 27 -12.58 18.27 12.84
N LEU A 28 -11.76 18.96 12.05
CA LEU A 28 -12.09 19.34 10.67
C LEU A 28 -12.34 18.14 9.75
N SER A 29 -11.52 17.12 9.88
CA SER A 29 -11.66 15.90 9.07
C SER A 29 -12.73 14.95 9.54
N GLY A 30 -13.43 15.26 10.66
CA GLY A 30 -14.44 14.39 11.27
C GLY A 30 -13.88 13.15 11.97
N ALA A 31 -12.54 13.06 12.15
CA ALA A 31 -11.88 11.95 12.85
C ALA A 31 -11.96 12.08 14.38
N LEU A 32 -12.27 13.28 14.89
CA LEU A 32 -12.53 13.56 16.30
C LEU A 32 -13.82 14.39 16.42
N TYR A 33 -14.78 13.88 17.18
CA TYR A 33 -15.94 14.67 17.54
C TYR A 33 -15.65 15.48 18.80
N SER A 34 -15.44 16.79 18.64
CA SER A 34 -15.25 17.72 19.73
C SER A 34 -15.90 19.05 19.40
N ASP A 35 -16.53 19.67 20.40
CA ASP A 35 -17.18 20.97 20.26
C ASP A 35 -16.16 22.10 20.29
N ARG A 36 -15.10 21.92 21.07
CA ARG A 36 -14.00 22.88 21.17
C ARG A 36 -12.72 22.23 21.69
N ILE A 37 -11.58 22.77 21.27
CA ILE A 37 -10.24 22.45 21.75
C ILE A 37 -9.77 23.60 22.64
N VAL A 38 -9.46 23.30 23.91
CA VAL A 38 -9.05 24.30 24.92
C VAL A 38 -7.57 24.09 25.26
N PRO A 39 -6.64 24.92 24.74
CA PRO A 39 -5.24 24.92 25.17
C PRO A 39 -5.13 25.47 26.59
N GLU A 40 -4.14 24.98 27.36
CA GLU A 40 -3.94 25.32 28.79
C GLU A 40 -5.24 25.21 29.59
N GLY A 41 -6.00 24.12 29.34
CA GLY A 41 -7.22 23.79 30.08
C GLY A 41 -6.92 22.99 31.36
N LEU A 42 -7.62 21.87 31.54
CA LEU A 42 -7.40 21.01 32.72
C LEU A 42 -6.06 20.28 32.71
N GLU A 43 -5.50 20.05 31.54
CA GLU A 43 -4.12 19.60 31.24
C GLU A 43 -3.57 20.54 30.18
N ASN A 44 -2.51 20.12 29.42
CA ASN A 44 -2.01 20.95 28.34
C ASN A 44 -3.08 21.30 27.31
N LEU A 45 -4.01 20.34 27.02
CA LEU A 45 -5.09 20.52 26.10
C LEU A 45 -6.35 19.81 26.65
N SER A 46 -7.53 20.37 26.42
CA SER A 46 -8.80 19.70 26.66
C SER A 46 -9.62 19.68 25.38
N CYS A 47 -10.27 18.56 25.09
CA CYS A 47 -11.25 18.44 24.02
C CYS A 47 -12.62 18.29 24.65
N ASP A 48 -13.47 19.31 24.54
CA ASP A 48 -14.81 19.28 25.07
C ASP A 48 -15.77 18.67 24.04
N GLY A 49 -16.73 17.87 24.49
CA GLY A 49 -17.70 17.19 23.62
C GLY A 49 -18.36 16.01 24.34
N PRO A 50 -19.09 15.14 23.62
CA PRO A 50 -19.78 13.99 24.19
C PRO A 50 -18.83 13.00 24.91
N THR A 51 -17.60 12.91 24.45
CA THR A 51 -16.52 12.16 25.13
C THR A 51 -15.35 13.10 25.32
N PRO A 52 -15.30 13.84 26.45
CA PRO A 52 -14.23 14.80 26.71
C PRO A 52 -12.88 14.11 26.88
N TRP A 53 -11.80 14.75 26.39
CA TRP A 53 -10.44 14.29 26.58
C TRP A 53 -9.61 15.32 27.34
N HIS A 54 -8.81 14.84 28.28
CA HIS A 54 -7.80 15.66 28.98
C HIS A 54 -6.43 15.18 28.53
N VAL A 55 -5.78 15.98 27.67
CA VAL A 55 -4.58 15.60 26.95
C VAL A 55 -3.35 16.23 27.59
N GLN A 56 -2.44 15.42 28.09
CA GLN A 56 -1.13 15.84 28.53
C GLN A 56 -0.10 15.51 27.48
N VAL A 57 0.74 16.49 27.10
CA VAL A 57 1.76 16.33 26.08
C VAL A 57 3.15 16.31 26.74
N LYS A 58 4.00 15.36 26.40
CA LYS A 58 5.39 15.27 26.83
C LYS A 58 6.32 15.20 25.67
N SER A 59 7.21 16.19 25.56
CA SER A 59 8.22 16.25 24.51
C SER A 59 9.57 15.72 25.01
N ARG A 60 10.36 15.14 24.08
CA ARG A 60 11.70 14.65 24.36
C ARG A 60 12.61 14.83 23.16
N GLN A 61 13.83 15.34 23.38
CA GLN A 61 14.80 15.52 22.30
C GLN A 61 15.27 14.15 21.76
N GLU A 62 15.44 14.07 20.45
CA GLU A 62 15.87 12.85 19.77
C GLU A 62 17.15 12.25 20.31
N ARG A 63 18.15 13.09 20.60
CA ARG A 63 19.44 12.68 21.19
C ARG A 63 19.33 12.01 22.57
N ILE A 64 18.18 12.17 23.27
CA ILE A 64 17.96 11.56 24.59
C ILE A 64 17.38 10.15 24.42
N GLY A 65 16.92 9.81 23.20
CA GLY A 65 16.31 8.51 22.89
C GLY A 65 14.85 8.41 23.34
N ASP A 66 14.38 7.19 23.46
CA ASP A 66 13.01 6.88 23.83
C ASP A 66 12.71 7.14 25.31
N PHE A 67 11.44 7.27 25.65
CA PHE A 67 11.01 7.27 27.03
C PHE A 67 11.21 5.89 27.65
N THR A 68 11.62 5.84 28.91
CA THR A 68 11.63 4.58 29.66
C THR A 68 10.26 4.33 30.30
N ALA A 69 9.90 3.07 30.50
CA ALA A 69 8.66 2.70 31.17
C ALA A 69 8.50 3.34 32.57
N PRO A 70 9.55 3.44 33.43
CA PRO A 70 9.46 4.15 34.70
C PRO A 70 9.19 5.66 34.60
N GLU A 71 9.75 6.35 33.58
CA GLU A 71 9.50 7.78 33.34
C GLU A 71 8.05 8.03 32.93
N VAL A 72 7.54 7.21 31.97
CA VAL A 72 6.15 7.31 31.53
C VAL A 72 5.19 6.99 32.68
N ALA A 73 5.53 5.99 33.50
CA ALA A 73 4.75 5.66 34.70
C ALA A 73 4.67 6.84 35.69
N GLU A 74 5.69 7.67 35.80
CA GLU A 74 5.64 8.91 36.63
C GLU A 74 4.62 9.91 36.09
N HIS A 75 4.63 10.15 34.78
CA HIS A 75 3.65 11.02 34.15
C HIS A 75 2.23 10.50 34.33
N LEU A 76 2.03 9.20 34.12
CA LEU A 76 0.72 8.55 34.29
C LEU A 76 0.23 8.64 35.74
N VAL A 77 1.12 8.46 36.74
CA VAL A 77 0.75 8.60 38.15
C VAL A 77 0.41 10.05 38.49
N ALA A 78 1.17 11.02 38.01
CA ALA A 78 0.83 12.44 38.19
C ALA A 78 -0.54 12.80 37.64
N MET A 79 -0.87 12.31 36.44
CA MET A 79 -2.19 12.48 35.83
C MET A 79 -3.27 11.77 36.65
N ALA A 80 -3.04 10.55 37.12
CA ALA A 80 -4.00 9.81 37.93
C ALA A 80 -4.32 10.52 39.26
N LEU A 81 -3.30 11.08 39.94
CA LEU A 81 -3.48 11.86 41.15
C LEU A 81 -4.22 13.18 40.90
N ALA A 82 -3.90 13.87 39.79
CA ALA A 82 -4.61 15.08 39.40
C ALA A 82 -6.07 14.77 39.06
N HIS A 83 -6.31 13.69 38.33
CA HIS A 83 -7.67 13.23 37.99
C HIS A 83 -8.47 12.84 39.24
N ALA A 84 -7.88 12.08 40.14
CA ALA A 84 -8.51 11.67 41.41
C ALA A 84 -8.97 12.86 42.29
N LYS A 85 -8.23 13.96 42.28
CA LYS A 85 -8.61 15.21 42.97
C LYS A 85 -9.75 15.94 42.26
N ARG A 86 -9.89 15.80 40.94
CA ARG A 86 -10.85 16.52 40.10
C ARG A 86 -12.20 15.81 39.99
N VAL A 87 -12.22 14.46 40.07
CA VAL A 87 -13.47 13.64 40.02
C VAL A 87 -14.51 14.08 41.09
N GLN A 88 -14.08 14.72 42.17
CA GLN A 88 -14.98 15.33 43.17
C GLN A 88 -15.68 16.60 42.65
N ALA A 89 -15.16 17.26 41.57
CA ALA A 89 -15.65 18.52 41.07
C ALA A 89 -16.33 18.45 39.68
N ARG A 90 -15.89 17.58 38.80
CA ARG A 90 -16.49 17.29 37.47
C ARG A 90 -16.09 15.87 37.04
N PRO A 91 -16.97 14.88 37.05
CA PRO A 91 -16.73 13.60 36.41
C PRO A 91 -16.82 13.76 34.90
N GLU A 92 -16.03 13.09 34.12
CA GLU A 92 -16.26 12.83 32.67
C GLU A 92 -15.22 13.43 31.70
N GLY A 93 -13.95 13.14 31.90
CA GLY A 93 -12.98 13.31 30.83
C GLY A 93 -12.02 12.12 30.81
N ARG A 94 -11.75 11.57 29.62
CA ARG A 94 -10.80 10.49 29.44
C ARG A 94 -9.36 11.05 29.44
N PRO A 95 -8.48 10.59 30.32
CA PRO A 95 -7.09 11.05 30.32
C PRO A 95 -6.34 10.48 29.11
N LEU A 96 -5.57 11.31 28.42
CA LEU A 96 -4.71 10.90 27.29
C LEU A 96 -3.31 11.47 27.49
N LEU A 97 -2.31 10.62 27.54
CA LEU A 97 -0.91 11.02 27.52
C LEU A 97 -0.38 10.91 26.08
N VAL A 98 0.05 12.05 25.52
CA VAL A 98 0.71 12.10 24.21
C VAL A 98 2.20 12.26 24.39
N LEU A 99 2.97 11.33 23.85
CA LEU A 99 4.44 11.33 23.91
C LEU A 99 5.02 11.65 22.52
N GLU A 100 6.06 12.47 22.47
CA GLU A 100 6.79 12.79 21.23
C GLU A 100 7.64 11.61 20.74
N ARG A 101 8.02 10.67 21.62
CA ARG A 101 8.90 9.54 21.32
C ARG A 101 8.31 8.24 21.86
N PRO A 102 8.66 7.10 21.27
CA PRO A 102 8.18 5.81 21.74
C PRO A 102 8.64 5.50 23.17
N VAL A 103 8.06 4.46 23.74
CA VAL A 103 8.42 3.95 25.06
C VAL A 103 9.23 2.66 24.88
N GLU A 104 10.55 2.73 25.12
CA GLU A 104 11.45 1.58 24.97
C GLU A 104 11.31 0.87 23.62
N GLY A 105 11.17 1.64 22.51
CA GLY A 105 10.96 1.14 21.16
C GLY A 105 9.50 0.87 20.80
N GLU A 106 8.58 0.91 21.75
CA GLU A 106 7.18 0.64 21.52
C GLU A 106 6.40 1.89 21.08
N TRP A 107 5.66 1.75 19.97
CA TRP A 107 4.80 2.77 19.41
C TRP A 107 3.34 2.53 19.77
N PHE A 108 2.73 3.47 20.47
CA PHE A 108 1.29 3.47 20.79
C PHE A 108 0.57 4.36 19.79
N THR A 109 0.00 3.76 18.77
CA THR A 109 -0.57 4.46 17.60
C THR A 109 -2.09 4.41 17.53
N GLN A 110 -2.74 3.70 18.43
CA GLN A 110 -4.19 3.60 18.49
C GLN A 110 -4.75 4.68 19.40
N TRP A 111 -5.60 5.53 18.83
CA TRP A 111 -6.25 6.59 19.59
C TRP A 111 -7.37 6.04 20.45
N GLY A 112 -7.29 6.26 21.73
CA GLY A 112 -8.34 5.96 22.67
C GLY A 112 -8.38 4.55 23.22
N ASP A 113 -7.42 3.70 22.85
CA ASP A 113 -7.28 2.39 23.46
C ASP A 113 -6.90 2.54 24.93
N PRO A 114 -7.67 1.92 25.85
CA PRO A 114 -7.39 2.04 27.27
C PRO A 114 -6.11 1.30 27.66
N LEU A 115 -5.42 1.81 28.68
CA LEU A 115 -4.21 1.16 29.21
C LEU A 115 -4.48 -0.25 29.74
N SER A 116 -5.71 -0.56 30.13
CA SER A 116 -6.14 -1.89 30.55
C SER A 116 -6.02 -2.96 29.45
N ASP A 117 -6.07 -2.57 28.18
CA ASP A 117 -5.95 -3.48 27.03
C ASP A 117 -4.49 -3.94 26.80
N LEU A 118 -3.53 -3.27 27.47
CA LEU A 118 -2.15 -3.72 27.42
C LEU A 118 -1.98 -5.06 28.16
N PRO A 119 -1.17 -5.98 27.65
CA PRO A 119 -0.85 -7.22 28.35
C PRO A 119 -0.39 -6.98 29.79
N ARG A 120 -0.96 -7.70 30.75
CA ARG A 120 -0.68 -7.51 32.20
C ARG A 120 0.81 -7.63 32.56
N GLY A 121 1.57 -8.39 31.78
CA GLY A 121 3.03 -8.53 31.92
C GLY A 121 3.84 -7.34 31.37
N ARG A 122 3.23 -6.36 30.75
CA ARG A 122 3.94 -5.26 30.11
C ARG A 122 4.64 -4.38 31.14
N ARG A 123 5.91 -4.11 30.91
CA ARG A 123 6.79 -3.37 31.84
C ARG A 123 6.23 -2.00 32.24
N LEU A 124 5.62 -1.28 31.28
CA LEU A 124 4.98 0.01 31.55
C LEU A 124 3.84 -0.10 32.55
N LEU A 125 2.93 -1.05 32.36
CA LEU A 125 1.78 -1.25 33.24
C LEU A 125 2.22 -1.70 34.65
N GLN A 126 3.23 -2.57 34.74
CA GLN A 126 3.86 -2.97 36.01
C GLN A 126 4.48 -1.78 36.73
N ALA A 127 5.27 -0.95 36.02
CA ALA A 127 5.91 0.23 36.59
C ALA A 127 4.87 1.26 37.08
N PHE A 128 3.80 1.47 36.30
CA PHE A 128 2.69 2.35 36.66
C PHE A 128 1.98 1.84 37.93
N THR A 129 1.53 0.60 37.94
CA THR A 129 0.81 0.00 39.07
C THR A 129 1.64 0.03 40.36
N ALA A 130 2.94 -0.31 40.27
CA ALA A 130 3.85 -0.28 41.41
C ALA A 130 4.08 1.14 41.97
N LYS A 131 4.17 2.15 41.08
CA LYS A 131 4.33 3.57 41.50
C LYS A 131 3.01 4.13 42.05
N ALA A 132 1.89 3.86 41.40
CA ALA A 132 0.56 4.32 41.82
C ALA A 132 0.19 3.80 43.21
N ALA A 133 0.46 2.55 43.52
CA ALA A 133 0.22 1.95 44.80
C ALA A 133 1.00 2.67 45.96
N LYS A 134 2.23 3.16 45.66
CA LYS A 134 3.03 3.92 46.63
C LYS A 134 2.47 5.31 46.97
N THR A 135 1.55 5.84 46.16
CA THR A 135 0.94 7.17 46.34
C THR A 135 -0.38 7.13 47.11
N GLY A 136 -0.79 5.96 47.60
CA GLY A 136 -2.04 5.78 48.35
C GLY A 136 -3.28 5.59 47.47
N LEU A 137 -3.11 5.42 46.15
CA LEU A 137 -4.21 5.02 45.26
C LEU A 137 -4.58 3.55 45.54
N THR A 138 -5.89 3.31 45.76
CA THR A 138 -6.40 1.94 45.93
C THR A 138 -6.38 1.18 44.60
N LYS A 139 -6.34 -0.16 44.66
CA LYS A 139 -6.35 -1.01 43.47
C LYS A 139 -7.53 -0.69 42.56
N ASP A 140 -8.74 -0.55 43.10
CA ASP A 140 -9.95 -0.25 42.33
C ASP A 140 -9.84 1.09 41.59
N LYS A 141 -9.21 2.11 42.21
CA LYS A 141 -8.95 3.41 41.56
C LYS A 141 -7.91 3.30 40.45
N ILE A 142 -6.88 2.48 40.63
CA ILE A 142 -5.86 2.21 39.63
C ILE A 142 -6.50 1.50 38.42
N ASP A 143 -7.29 0.45 38.66
CA ASP A 143 -7.96 -0.32 37.61
C ASP A 143 -8.97 0.56 36.85
N ALA A 144 -9.80 1.33 37.55
CA ALA A 144 -10.74 2.26 36.96
C ALA A 144 -10.02 3.32 36.08
N TRP A 145 -8.88 3.83 36.55
CA TRP A 145 -8.10 4.80 35.80
C TRP A 145 -7.46 4.17 34.56
N CYS A 146 -6.92 2.95 34.64
CA CYS A 146 -6.37 2.22 33.49
C CYS A 146 -7.44 1.98 32.39
N ASN A 147 -8.69 1.76 32.79
CA ASN A 147 -9.80 1.59 31.84
C ASN A 147 -10.21 2.90 31.14
N ALA A 148 -9.93 4.06 31.78
CA ALA A 148 -10.26 5.36 31.21
C ALA A 148 -9.10 6.01 30.46
N ALA A 149 -7.86 5.78 30.90
CA ALA A 149 -6.67 6.45 30.41
C ALA A 149 -6.09 5.76 29.17
N SER A 150 -5.57 6.57 28.27
CA SER A 150 -4.93 6.12 27.02
C SER A 150 -3.54 6.73 26.86
N LEU A 151 -2.70 6.07 26.07
CA LEU A 151 -1.36 6.50 25.71
C LEU A 151 -1.24 6.57 24.18
N TYR A 152 -0.69 7.67 23.66
CA TYR A 152 -0.48 7.87 22.23
C TYR A 152 0.91 8.41 21.95
N VAL A 153 1.63 7.85 20.97
CA VAL A 153 2.94 8.35 20.55
C VAL A 153 2.80 9.13 19.26
N LEU A 154 3.10 10.43 19.32
CA LEU A 154 2.95 11.35 18.20
C LEU A 154 4.14 12.32 18.17
N PRO A 155 5.17 12.05 17.35
CA PRO A 155 6.22 13.02 17.09
C PRO A 155 5.63 14.33 16.58
N TRP A 156 6.07 15.46 17.10
CA TRP A 156 5.48 16.76 16.74
C TRP A 156 5.55 17.07 15.22
N ARG A 157 6.56 16.57 14.53
CA ARG A 157 6.65 16.65 13.07
C ARG A 157 5.58 15.80 12.40
N ALA A 158 5.36 14.58 12.89
CA ALA A 158 4.31 13.70 12.40
C ALA A 158 2.92 14.30 12.66
N ALA A 159 2.69 14.98 13.80
CA ALA A 159 1.43 15.67 14.06
C ALA A 159 1.10 16.71 12.97
N ALA A 160 2.08 17.51 12.57
CA ALA A 160 1.90 18.49 11.50
C ALA A 160 1.58 17.83 10.17
N TYR A 161 2.27 16.75 9.83
CA TYR A 161 2.07 16.02 8.57
C TYR A 161 0.79 15.21 8.53
N ASP A 162 0.39 14.57 9.64
CA ASP A 162 -0.91 13.90 9.75
C ASP A 162 -2.05 14.88 9.52
N THR A 163 -1.95 16.07 10.11
CA THR A 163 -2.95 17.14 9.90
C THR A 163 -3.00 17.57 8.46
N LEU A 164 -1.85 17.82 7.83
CA LEU A 164 -1.73 18.18 6.44
C LEU A 164 -2.35 17.11 5.53
N THR A 165 -2.02 15.85 5.76
CA THR A 165 -2.56 14.71 5.01
C THR A 165 -4.08 14.61 5.16
N ALA A 166 -4.59 14.72 6.39
CA ALA A 166 -6.03 14.67 6.66
C ALA A 166 -6.77 15.82 5.95
N LEU A 167 -6.23 17.04 5.99
CA LEU A 167 -6.82 18.21 5.33
C LEU A 167 -6.80 18.05 3.81
N ALA A 168 -5.69 17.58 3.24
CA ALA A 168 -5.58 17.38 1.80
C ALA A 168 -6.52 16.30 1.28
N HIS A 169 -6.58 15.13 1.95
CA HIS A 169 -7.38 14.01 1.48
C HIS A 169 -8.86 14.09 1.83
N ARG A 170 -9.21 14.61 3.01
CA ARG A 170 -10.61 14.67 3.45
C ARG A 170 -11.34 15.95 3.06
N LEU A 171 -10.63 17.08 3.05
CA LEU A 171 -11.18 18.36 2.63
C LEU A 171 -10.82 18.73 1.19
N GLY A 172 -10.01 17.90 0.51
CA GLY A 172 -9.56 18.14 -0.86
C GLY A 172 -8.72 19.41 -1.00
N LEU A 173 -8.00 19.81 0.04
CA LEU A 173 -7.10 20.97 -0.03
C LEU A 173 -5.84 20.62 -0.79
N LEU A 174 -5.33 21.56 -1.57
CA LEU A 174 -3.97 21.46 -2.14
C LEU A 174 -2.94 21.43 -1.01
N PRO A 175 -1.79 20.74 -1.17
CA PRO A 175 -0.78 20.63 -0.11
C PRO A 175 -0.33 21.97 0.47
N VAL A 176 -0.13 22.97 -0.37
CA VAL A 176 0.26 24.33 0.05
C VAL A 176 -0.83 25.00 0.90
N ALA A 177 -2.10 24.76 0.57
CA ALA A 177 -3.23 25.26 1.36
C ALA A 177 -3.33 24.52 2.68
N ALA A 178 -3.21 23.20 2.63
CA ALA A 178 -3.21 22.37 3.84
C ALA A 178 -2.06 22.75 4.77
N GLU A 179 -0.85 23.00 4.26
CA GLU A 179 0.29 23.50 5.07
C GLU A 179 -0.01 24.85 5.70
N ALA A 180 -0.56 25.79 4.93
CA ALA A 180 -0.94 27.10 5.43
C ALA A 180 -2.02 27.00 6.53
N VAL A 181 -3.01 26.11 6.36
CA VAL A 181 -4.04 25.84 7.38
C VAL A 181 -3.42 25.25 8.64
N VAL A 182 -2.49 24.27 8.53
CA VAL A 182 -1.78 23.71 9.68
C VAL A 182 -1.03 24.77 10.46
N LEU A 183 -0.32 25.67 9.78
CA LEU A 183 0.40 26.78 10.39
C LEU A 183 -0.54 27.78 11.09
N ALA A 184 -1.67 28.09 10.44
CA ALA A 184 -2.68 28.97 11.01
C ALA A 184 -3.36 28.37 12.26
N LEU A 185 -3.72 27.10 12.22
CA LEU A 185 -4.27 26.37 13.37
C LEU A 185 -3.27 26.33 14.52
N ARG A 186 -2.00 26.03 14.23
CA ARG A 186 -0.94 26.03 15.25
C ARG A 186 -0.75 27.41 15.89
N SER A 187 -0.73 28.45 15.09
CA SER A 187 -0.67 29.83 15.59
C SER A 187 -1.91 30.21 16.40
N ALA A 188 -3.09 29.73 16.03
CA ALA A 188 -4.32 29.96 16.80
C ALA A 188 -4.31 29.24 18.13
N VAL A 189 -3.80 28.00 18.17
CA VAL A 189 -3.63 27.23 19.42
C VAL A 189 -2.65 27.94 20.34
N ALA A 190 -1.47 28.36 19.86
CA ALA A 190 -0.47 29.06 20.63
C ALA A 190 -1.00 30.36 21.24
N ARG A 191 -1.62 31.23 20.41
CA ARG A 191 -2.25 32.48 20.90
C ARG A 191 -3.34 32.22 21.95
N ARG A 192 -4.10 31.14 21.80
CA ARG A 192 -5.14 30.77 22.77
C ARG A 192 -4.53 30.23 24.06
N ALA A 193 -3.40 29.47 23.98
CA ALA A 193 -2.67 29.01 25.14
C ALA A 193 -2.12 30.19 25.94
N ASP A 194 -1.48 31.16 25.28
CA ASP A 194 -0.96 32.37 25.92
C ASP A 194 -2.09 33.14 26.67
N ALA A 195 -3.25 33.34 26.00
CA ALA A 195 -4.38 34.00 26.61
C ALA A 195 -4.95 33.22 27.81
N ASN A 196 -5.00 31.91 27.74
CA ASN A 196 -5.53 31.06 28.81
C ASN A 196 -4.57 30.97 30.02
N ALA A 197 -3.27 31.07 29.79
CA ALA A 197 -2.27 31.08 30.87
C ALA A 197 -2.47 32.23 31.87
N GLU A 198 -3.07 33.34 31.44
CA GLU A 198 -3.37 34.51 32.27
C GLU A 198 -4.78 34.46 32.91
N THR A 199 -5.57 33.39 32.66
CA THR A 199 -6.94 33.28 33.14
C THR A 199 -7.10 32.16 34.17
N THR A 200 -8.25 32.11 34.83
CA THR A 200 -8.66 30.98 35.67
C THR A 200 -9.13 29.82 34.79
N LEU A 201 -9.07 28.59 35.32
CA LEU A 201 -9.55 27.39 34.60
C LEU A 201 -11.00 27.52 34.10
N SER A 202 -11.86 28.23 34.85
CA SER A 202 -13.25 28.47 34.46
C SER A 202 -13.39 29.54 33.38
N GLY A 203 -12.38 30.38 33.18
CA GLY A 203 -12.31 31.41 32.16
C GLY A 203 -11.59 30.99 30.90
N ALA A 204 -10.95 29.81 30.90
CA ALA A 204 -10.22 29.33 29.74
C ALA A 204 -11.10 29.17 28.51
N ALA A 205 -10.75 29.84 27.42
CA ALA A 205 -11.50 29.82 26.17
C ALA A 205 -10.91 28.81 25.20
N GLY A 206 -11.79 28.11 24.45
CA GLY A 206 -11.40 27.13 23.44
C GLY A 206 -11.55 27.65 22.01
N LEU A 207 -10.96 26.92 21.07
CA LEU A 207 -11.24 27.03 19.66
C LEU A 207 -12.45 26.15 19.35
N SER A 208 -13.60 26.77 19.07
CA SER A 208 -14.81 26.04 18.69
C SER A 208 -14.66 25.41 17.31
N ARG A 209 -15.49 24.42 17.01
CA ARG A 209 -15.55 23.80 15.68
C ARG A 209 -15.74 24.84 14.58
N THR A 210 -16.59 25.87 14.84
CA THR A 210 -16.81 26.97 13.89
C THR A 210 -15.57 27.84 13.71
N ASN A 211 -14.82 28.15 14.80
CA ASN A 211 -13.59 28.90 14.70
C ASN A 211 -12.53 28.13 13.91
N ILE A 212 -12.39 26.80 14.17
CA ILE A 212 -11.45 25.95 13.47
C ILE A 212 -11.80 25.87 11.96
N ALA A 213 -13.07 25.70 11.62
CA ALA A 213 -13.55 25.70 10.25
C ALA A 213 -13.36 27.06 9.57
N GLY A 214 -13.62 28.16 10.28
CA GLY A 214 -13.40 29.51 9.78
C GLY A 214 -11.94 29.76 9.38
N ILE A 215 -10.99 29.39 10.27
CA ILE A 215 -9.54 29.51 9.97
C ILE A 215 -9.18 28.69 8.72
N ALA A 216 -9.69 27.47 8.60
CA ALA A 216 -9.39 26.62 7.44
C ALA A 216 -9.96 27.22 6.15
N THR A 217 -11.19 27.73 6.17
CA THR A 217 -11.84 28.34 5.02
C THR A 217 -11.12 29.62 4.58
N GLU A 218 -10.82 30.53 5.50
CA GLU A 218 -10.15 31.78 5.21
C GLU A 218 -8.79 31.60 4.54
N VAL A 219 -8.02 30.62 5.00
CA VAL A 219 -6.68 30.31 4.48
C VAL A 219 -6.74 29.54 3.16
N ALA A 220 -7.74 28.65 3.00
CA ALA A 220 -7.82 27.77 1.82
C ALA A 220 -8.51 28.43 0.60
N GLN A 221 -9.33 29.44 0.82
CA GLN A 221 -10.17 30.08 -0.21
C GLN A 221 -9.44 30.55 -1.47
N PRO A 222 -8.18 31.06 -1.40
CA PRO A 222 -7.47 31.55 -2.58
C PRO A 222 -6.88 30.47 -3.50
N ILE A 223 -7.01 29.19 -3.15
CA ILE A 223 -6.24 28.13 -3.80
C ILE A 223 -7.13 27.32 -4.74
N ASP A 224 -6.76 27.29 -6.04
CA ASP A 224 -7.49 26.54 -7.08
C ASP A 224 -7.35 25.01 -6.87
N ARG A 225 -8.50 24.32 -6.83
CA ARG A 225 -8.64 22.89 -6.59
C ARG A 225 -9.08 22.12 -7.84
N ALA A 226 -9.33 22.79 -8.95
CA ALA A 226 -9.94 22.20 -10.14
C ALA A 226 -9.15 21.02 -10.69
N SER A 227 -7.82 21.13 -10.76
CA SER A 227 -6.97 20.03 -11.28
C SER A 227 -7.00 18.77 -10.41
N LEU A 228 -7.11 18.91 -9.08
CA LEU A 228 -7.25 17.75 -8.17
C LEU A 228 -8.64 17.14 -8.31
N GLU A 229 -9.68 17.95 -8.35
CA GLU A 229 -11.07 17.49 -8.52
C GLU A 229 -11.24 16.75 -9.85
N GLU A 230 -10.65 17.25 -10.93
CA GLU A 230 -10.63 16.59 -12.24
C GLU A 230 -9.93 15.23 -12.16
N ALA A 231 -8.74 15.15 -11.57
CA ALA A 231 -7.99 13.91 -11.44
C ALA A 231 -8.74 12.85 -10.61
N LEU A 232 -9.42 13.27 -9.54
CA LEU A 232 -10.24 12.36 -8.72
C LEU A 232 -11.51 11.93 -9.46
N ALA A 233 -12.17 12.84 -10.17
CA ALA A 233 -13.39 12.57 -10.94
C ALA A 233 -13.12 11.62 -12.11
N THR A 234 -11.99 11.75 -12.80
CA THR A 234 -11.58 10.87 -13.89
C THR A 234 -11.08 9.50 -13.41
N GLY A 235 -10.83 9.34 -12.10
CA GLY A 235 -10.29 8.12 -11.50
C GLY A 235 -8.82 7.87 -11.82
N LEU A 236 -8.08 8.91 -12.25
CA LEU A 236 -6.63 8.85 -12.50
C LEU A 236 -5.87 8.40 -11.24
N CYS A 237 -6.22 8.98 -10.11
CA CYS A 237 -5.70 8.59 -8.82
C CYS A 237 -6.77 8.65 -7.73
N GLU A 238 -6.47 8.09 -6.58
CA GLU A 238 -7.31 8.20 -5.38
C GLU A 238 -6.43 8.54 -4.17
N PRO A 239 -6.91 9.39 -3.24
CA PRO A 239 -6.17 9.65 -2.01
C PRO A 239 -6.07 8.38 -1.18
N VAL A 240 -4.93 8.18 -0.53
CA VAL A 240 -4.70 7.05 0.37
C VAL A 240 -5.24 7.39 1.74
N ASP A 241 -6.26 6.66 2.17
CA ASP A 241 -6.89 6.82 3.47
C ASP A 241 -6.44 5.68 4.41
N PHE A 242 -5.70 6.02 5.45
CA PHE A 242 -5.28 5.11 6.52
C PHE A 242 -6.18 5.15 7.75
N ASP A 243 -7.19 6.01 7.81
CA ASP A 243 -8.02 6.20 9.00
C ASP A 243 -9.20 5.21 9.08
N ARG A 244 -9.36 4.36 8.08
CA ARG A 244 -10.42 3.36 8.02
C ARG A 244 -9.86 1.95 8.12
N PRO A 245 -9.79 1.35 9.32
CA PRO A 245 -9.37 -0.03 9.46
C PRO A 245 -10.35 -0.97 8.72
N LEU A 246 -9.81 -1.96 8.04
CA LEU A 246 -10.57 -3.02 7.39
C LEU A 246 -10.62 -4.24 8.29
N GLN A 247 -11.73 -4.97 8.22
CA GLN A 247 -11.88 -6.22 8.99
C GLN A 247 -10.89 -7.29 8.53
N ALA A 248 -10.53 -8.19 9.46
CA ALA A 248 -9.61 -9.29 9.23
C ALA A 248 -10.20 -10.41 8.35
N ALA A 249 -11.52 -10.43 8.13
CA ALA A 249 -12.18 -11.49 7.36
C ALA A 249 -11.52 -11.68 5.98
N GLY A 250 -11.07 -12.90 5.70
CA GLY A 250 -10.42 -13.27 4.45
C GLY A 250 -9.00 -12.72 4.24
N PHE A 251 -8.42 -11.96 5.16
CA PHE A 251 -7.08 -11.38 4.97
C PHE A 251 -6.01 -12.47 4.73
N HIS A 252 -6.01 -13.51 5.56
CA HIS A 252 -5.05 -14.61 5.48
C HIS A 252 -5.35 -15.59 4.35
N GLU A 253 -6.52 -15.48 3.73
CA GLU A 253 -6.92 -16.25 2.55
C GLU A 253 -6.37 -15.68 1.23
N GLY A 254 -5.57 -14.62 1.30
CA GLY A 254 -4.86 -14.06 0.15
C GLY A 254 -5.61 -12.95 -0.58
N VAL A 255 -6.12 -11.98 0.15
CA VAL A 255 -6.62 -10.74 -0.44
C VAL A 255 -5.49 -9.75 -0.71
N ASN A 256 -5.68 -8.85 -1.69
CA ASN A 256 -4.76 -7.76 -1.92
C ASN A 256 -4.71 -6.82 -0.72
N VAL A 257 -3.51 -6.57 -0.20
CA VAL A 257 -3.29 -5.68 0.94
C VAL A 257 -3.69 -4.24 0.57
N ARG A 258 -4.49 -3.63 1.44
CA ARG A 258 -4.99 -2.23 1.31
C ARG A 258 -4.53 -1.40 2.51
N PRO A 259 -4.54 -0.07 2.43
CA PRO A 259 -4.19 0.81 3.55
C PRO A 259 -4.89 0.47 4.87
N GLY A 260 -6.20 0.19 4.82
CA GLY A 260 -6.98 -0.17 6.00
C GLY A 260 -6.59 -1.50 6.68
N HIS A 261 -5.95 -2.44 5.96
CA HIS A 261 -5.38 -3.64 6.58
C HIS A 261 -4.14 -3.32 7.41
N ILE A 262 -3.34 -2.32 6.98
CA ILE A 262 -2.18 -1.85 7.74
C ILE A 262 -2.63 -1.21 9.05
N THR A 263 -3.64 -0.35 8.98
CA THR A 263 -4.21 0.33 10.15
C THR A 263 -4.84 -0.66 11.14
N ALA A 264 -5.42 -1.75 10.63
CA ALA A 264 -5.94 -2.84 11.45
C ALA A 264 -4.84 -3.76 12.02
N GLY A 265 -3.55 -3.55 11.67
CA GLY A 265 -2.42 -4.35 12.16
C GLY A 265 -2.38 -5.79 11.62
N LEU A 266 -3.06 -6.06 10.49
CA LEU A 266 -3.19 -7.43 9.97
C LEU A 266 -1.91 -7.99 9.33
N PRO A 267 -1.12 -7.22 8.54
CA PRO A 267 0.13 -7.72 8.00
C PRO A 267 1.18 -7.89 9.09
N ALA A 268 1.90 -9.00 9.06
CA ALA A 268 3.04 -9.21 9.94
C ALA A 268 4.09 -8.09 9.76
N PRO A 269 4.62 -7.54 10.85
CA PRO A 269 5.62 -6.48 10.79
C PRO A 269 6.90 -6.94 10.09
N ARG A 270 7.46 -6.10 9.24
CA ARG A 270 8.77 -6.29 8.59
C ARG A 270 9.63 -5.03 8.80
N PRO A 271 10.06 -4.77 10.04
CA PRO A 271 10.63 -3.48 10.43
C PRO A 271 11.86 -3.10 9.62
N VAL A 272 12.76 -4.05 9.33
CA VAL A 272 13.99 -3.82 8.55
C VAL A 272 13.64 -3.38 7.11
N LEU A 273 12.77 -4.11 6.42
CA LEU A 273 12.38 -3.77 5.05
C LEU A 273 11.58 -2.47 5.00
N THR A 274 10.63 -2.30 5.90
CA THR A 274 9.84 -1.06 6.01
C THR A 274 10.72 0.13 6.31
N GLY A 275 11.69 -0.01 7.22
CA GLY A 275 12.67 1.03 7.55
C GLY A 275 13.51 1.43 6.33
N ARG A 276 14.03 0.47 5.57
CA ARG A 276 14.80 0.75 4.34
C ARG A 276 13.98 1.53 3.30
N VAL A 277 12.69 1.18 3.12
CA VAL A 277 11.80 1.92 2.22
C VAL A 277 11.54 3.33 2.76
N ALA A 278 11.23 3.46 4.05
CA ALA A 278 10.97 4.75 4.68
C ALA A 278 12.19 5.68 4.63
N ASP A 279 13.38 5.15 4.90
CA ASP A 279 14.64 5.90 4.81
C ASP A 279 14.92 6.42 3.40
N ALA A 280 14.65 5.61 2.37
CA ALA A 280 14.79 6.04 0.98
C ALA A 280 13.79 7.17 0.65
N ILE A 281 12.53 7.05 1.09
CA ILE A 281 11.50 8.08 0.95
C ILE A 281 11.92 9.38 1.66
N GLN A 282 12.45 9.29 2.87
CA GLN A 282 12.94 10.46 3.63
C GLN A 282 14.11 11.17 2.95
N ARG A 283 14.93 10.43 2.20
CA ARG A 283 15.99 11.00 1.35
C ARG A 283 15.47 11.57 0.03
N GLY A 284 14.17 11.55 -0.20
CA GLY A 284 13.57 12.04 -1.46
C GLY A 284 13.74 11.10 -2.63
N GLN A 285 13.98 9.81 -2.39
CA GLN A 285 14.21 8.81 -3.44
C GLN A 285 12.91 8.07 -3.77
N SER A 286 12.68 7.84 -5.05
CA SER A 286 11.63 6.93 -5.51
C SER A 286 12.06 5.47 -5.29
N VAL A 287 11.10 4.61 -4.92
CA VAL A 287 11.38 3.23 -4.49
C VAL A 287 10.60 2.21 -5.32
N LEU A 288 11.29 1.15 -5.73
CA LEU A 288 10.70 -0.06 -6.29
C LEU A 288 10.83 -1.22 -5.29
N VAL A 289 9.70 -1.68 -4.76
CA VAL A 289 9.62 -2.88 -3.93
C VAL A 289 9.48 -4.09 -4.85
N THR A 290 10.48 -4.98 -4.83
CA THR A 290 10.62 -6.09 -5.78
C THR A 290 10.42 -7.45 -5.11
N GLY A 291 10.15 -8.49 -5.89
CA GLY A 291 10.02 -9.86 -5.42
C GLY A 291 8.93 -10.64 -6.16
N PRO A 292 8.82 -11.96 -5.97
CA PRO A 292 7.82 -12.80 -6.63
C PRO A 292 6.39 -12.45 -6.21
N SER A 293 5.40 -12.95 -6.95
CA SER A 293 3.99 -12.80 -6.57
C SER A 293 3.72 -13.50 -5.24
N GLY A 294 2.88 -12.91 -4.37
CA GLY A 294 2.55 -13.52 -3.07
C GLY A 294 3.58 -13.36 -1.95
N ILE A 295 4.74 -12.72 -2.20
CA ILE A 295 5.80 -12.50 -1.18
C ILE A 295 5.49 -11.40 -0.16
N GLY A 296 4.45 -10.61 -0.36
CA GLY A 296 4.05 -9.54 0.56
C GLY A 296 4.58 -8.14 0.22
N LYS A 297 4.97 -7.87 -1.04
CA LYS A 297 5.40 -6.54 -1.51
C LYS A 297 4.41 -5.43 -1.14
N SER A 298 3.11 -5.66 -1.34
CA SER A 298 2.06 -4.67 -1.05
C SER A 298 1.97 -4.37 0.44
N ALA A 299 2.24 -5.34 1.32
CA ALA A 299 2.29 -5.10 2.76
C ALA A 299 3.44 -4.16 3.13
N VAL A 300 4.66 -4.46 2.66
CA VAL A 300 5.86 -3.62 2.90
C VAL A 300 5.63 -2.20 2.36
N ARG A 301 5.13 -2.07 1.13
CA ARG A 301 4.86 -0.79 0.48
C ARG A 301 3.83 0.05 1.26
N TRP A 302 2.69 -0.54 1.62
CA TRP A 302 1.66 0.19 2.36
C TRP A 302 2.07 0.52 3.79
N THR A 303 2.84 -0.37 4.45
CA THR A 303 3.40 -0.07 5.77
C THR A 303 4.40 1.08 5.70
N ALA A 304 5.26 1.11 4.66
CA ALA A 304 6.19 2.22 4.46
C ALA A 304 5.45 3.54 4.19
N ALA A 305 4.41 3.53 3.35
CA ALA A 305 3.56 4.71 3.13
C ALA A 305 2.86 5.15 4.43
N TYR A 306 2.43 4.21 5.27
CA TYR A 306 1.82 4.49 6.57
C TYR A 306 2.79 5.15 7.56
N VAL A 307 4.04 4.70 7.63
CA VAL A 307 5.04 5.29 8.54
C VAL A 307 5.63 6.59 8.00
N THR A 308 5.51 6.86 6.70
CA THR A 308 5.95 8.10 6.04
C THR A 308 4.78 9.07 5.82
N ARG A 309 3.94 9.28 6.84
CA ARG A 309 2.74 10.14 6.78
C ARG A 309 3.00 11.62 6.49
N HIS A 310 4.26 12.04 6.47
CA HIS A 310 4.65 13.37 6.00
C HIS A 310 4.54 13.52 4.48
N VAL A 311 4.34 12.44 3.75
CA VAL A 311 4.08 12.44 2.32
C VAL A 311 2.57 12.35 2.08
N LEU A 312 2.03 13.19 1.21
CA LEU A 312 0.64 13.09 0.75
C LEU A 312 0.55 12.00 -0.31
N TRP A 313 0.08 10.82 0.10
CA TRP A 313 0.02 9.66 -0.77
C TRP A 313 -1.25 9.62 -1.60
N TYR A 314 -1.09 9.43 -2.91
CA TYR A 314 -2.15 9.11 -3.87
C TYR A 314 -1.90 7.72 -4.47
N ARG A 315 -2.94 6.92 -4.60
CA ARG A 315 -2.87 5.61 -5.23
C ARG A 315 -3.25 5.72 -6.69
N ILE A 316 -2.41 5.17 -7.56
CA ILE A 316 -2.71 4.94 -8.97
C ILE A 316 -2.99 3.44 -9.11
N ARG A 317 -4.20 3.08 -9.52
CA ARG A 317 -4.61 1.67 -9.62
C ARG A 317 -4.03 0.98 -10.83
N ARG A 318 -4.01 1.69 -11.94
CA ARG A 318 -3.48 1.22 -13.21
C ARG A 318 -2.78 2.40 -13.87
N LEU A 319 -1.50 2.25 -14.11
CA LEU A 319 -0.68 3.26 -14.76
C LEU A 319 -0.52 2.88 -16.24
N GLN A 320 -0.74 3.86 -17.11
CA GLN A 320 -0.51 3.76 -18.55
C GLN A 320 0.45 4.86 -18.99
N ALA A 321 1.09 4.68 -20.14
CA ALA A 321 2.02 5.67 -20.68
C ALA A 321 1.34 7.03 -20.90
N ASP A 322 0.08 7.01 -21.36
CA ASP A 322 -0.73 8.22 -21.63
C ASP A 322 -1.12 8.98 -20.35
N ASP A 323 -1.03 8.35 -19.19
CA ASP A 323 -1.31 8.99 -17.90
C ASP A 323 -0.19 9.96 -17.47
N ALA A 324 0.96 9.98 -18.14
CA ALA A 324 2.08 10.84 -17.80
C ALA A 324 1.70 12.33 -17.78
N VAL A 325 1.00 12.79 -18.83
CA VAL A 325 0.61 14.21 -18.95
C VAL A 325 -0.40 14.63 -17.88
N PRO A 326 -1.54 13.93 -17.67
CA PRO A 326 -2.46 14.27 -16.58
C PRO A 326 -1.83 14.14 -15.19
N LEU A 327 -0.93 13.16 -14.94
CA LEU A 327 -0.21 13.05 -13.68
C LEU A 327 0.76 14.21 -13.43
N VAL A 328 1.46 14.67 -14.45
CA VAL A 328 2.33 15.87 -14.34
C VAL A 328 1.52 17.12 -14.05
N ARG A 329 0.37 17.30 -14.69
CA ARG A 329 -0.56 18.41 -14.40
C ARG A 329 -1.02 18.35 -12.94
N LEU A 330 -1.46 17.19 -12.50
CA LEU A 330 -1.86 16.96 -11.11
C LEU A 330 -0.71 17.25 -10.14
N ALA A 331 0.47 16.69 -10.39
CA ALA A 331 1.64 16.91 -9.54
C ALA A 331 1.98 18.40 -9.42
N ARG A 332 1.95 19.15 -10.53
CA ARG A 332 2.19 20.61 -10.52
C ARG A 332 1.08 21.36 -9.79
N ALA A 333 -0.18 20.97 -9.97
CA ALA A 333 -1.31 21.59 -9.26
C ALA A 333 -1.24 21.39 -7.74
N LEU A 334 -0.71 20.22 -7.30
CA LEU A 334 -0.48 19.91 -5.90
C LEU A 334 0.70 20.68 -5.29
N GLN A 335 1.52 21.34 -6.10
CA GLN A 335 2.67 22.15 -5.68
C GLN A 335 3.59 21.44 -4.67
N PRO A 336 4.09 20.23 -4.97
CA PRO A 336 4.95 19.49 -4.07
C PRO A 336 6.23 20.26 -3.76
N SER A 337 6.77 20.02 -2.57
CA SER A 337 8.06 20.56 -2.15
C SER A 337 8.77 19.55 -1.23
N THR A 338 10.03 19.79 -0.92
CA THR A 338 10.74 18.97 0.06
C THR A 338 10.14 19.05 1.46
N ARG A 339 9.34 20.09 1.75
CA ARG A 339 8.61 20.24 3.04
C ARG A 339 7.23 19.63 3.00
N SER A 340 6.59 19.63 1.85
CA SER A 340 5.26 19.06 1.60
C SER A 340 5.34 18.10 0.41
N PRO A 341 5.99 16.93 0.57
CA PRO A 341 6.14 15.98 -0.53
C PRO A 341 4.81 15.31 -0.88
N VAL A 342 4.64 15.04 -2.17
CA VAL A 342 3.51 14.30 -2.73
C VAL A 342 4.02 12.99 -3.29
N GLY A 343 3.38 11.89 -2.91
CA GLY A 343 3.76 10.55 -3.32
C GLY A 343 2.68 9.87 -4.14
N PHE A 344 3.09 9.16 -5.19
CA PHE A 344 2.20 8.28 -5.96
C PHE A 344 2.56 6.83 -5.72
N VAL A 345 1.60 6.07 -5.23
CA VAL A 345 1.74 4.63 -4.98
C VAL A 345 1.19 3.87 -6.17
N VAL A 346 2.05 3.09 -6.83
CA VAL A 346 1.69 2.30 -8.03
C VAL A 346 1.85 0.82 -7.74
N ASP A 347 0.83 0.03 -8.06
CA ASP A 347 0.85 -1.43 -7.90
C ASP A 347 1.00 -2.13 -9.25
N GLY A 348 1.68 -3.30 -9.25
CA GLY A 348 1.76 -4.16 -10.42
C GLY A 348 2.52 -3.56 -11.59
N ILE A 349 3.57 -2.80 -11.35
CA ILE A 349 4.44 -2.26 -12.39
C ILE A 349 5.02 -3.39 -13.24
N GLY A 350 5.08 -3.16 -14.58
CA GLY A 350 5.61 -4.13 -15.53
C GLY A 350 4.63 -5.24 -15.94
N ILE A 351 3.40 -5.20 -15.40
CA ILE A 351 2.30 -6.01 -15.91
C ILE A 351 1.72 -5.28 -17.11
N GLY A 352 2.36 -5.44 -18.22
CA GLY A 352 2.14 -4.66 -19.43
C GLY A 352 3.46 -4.08 -19.92
N ALA A 353 3.42 -3.01 -20.72
CA ALA A 353 4.65 -2.40 -21.21
C ALA A 353 5.44 -1.70 -20.09
N ALA A 354 6.74 -1.82 -20.14
CA ALA A 354 7.65 -1.08 -19.28
C ALA A 354 7.44 0.44 -19.37
N GLU A 355 7.06 0.93 -20.55
CA GLU A 355 6.75 2.31 -20.85
C GLU A 355 5.60 2.87 -20.00
N ALA A 356 4.67 2.03 -19.56
CA ALA A 356 3.59 2.45 -18.67
C ALA A 356 4.12 2.99 -17.33
N TRP A 357 5.29 2.55 -16.90
CA TRP A 357 5.98 3.09 -15.73
C TRP A 357 7.08 4.09 -16.13
N ASP A 358 7.94 3.74 -17.10
CA ASP A 358 9.14 4.51 -17.44
C ASP A 358 8.82 5.92 -17.94
N ILE A 359 7.71 6.10 -18.70
CA ILE A 359 7.32 7.42 -19.21
C ILE A 359 6.80 8.31 -18.07
N PRO A 360 5.80 7.92 -17.27
CA PRO A 360 5.39 8.73 -16.13
C PRO A 360 6.51 8.97 -15.11
N TYR A 361 7.36 7.97 -14.86
CA TYR A 361 8.52 8.13 -13.97
C TYR A 361 9.44 9.24 -14.44
N ARG A 362 9.85 9.21 -15.72
CA ARG A 362 10.76 10.20 -16.31
C ARG A 362 10.21 11.62 -16.23
N GLU A 363 8.90 11.79 -16.38
CA GLU A 363 8.25 13.11 -16.35
C GLU A 363 7.98 13.60 -14.91
N LEU A 364 7.74 12.71 -13.96
CA LEU A 364 7.38 13.04 -12.58
C LEU A 364 8.61 13.16 -11.65
N ALA A 365 9.59 12.28 -11.78
CA ALA A 365 10.76 12.23 -10.89
C ALA A 365 11.58 13.54 -10.84
N PRO A 366 11.67 14.35 -11.92
CA PRO A 366 12.35 15.64 -11.86
C PRO A 366 11.59 16.74 -11.10
N ILE A 367 10.32 16.51 -10.76
CA ILE A 367 9.51 17.52 -10.04
C ILE A 367 9.90 17.48 -8.54
N PRO A 368 10.46 18.58 -7.98
CA PRO A 368 10.88 18.60 -6.59
C PRO A 368 9.74 18.24 -5.62
N GLY A 369 10.00 17.30 -4.72
CA GLY A 369 9.00 16.86 -3.73
C GLY A 369 8.01 15.80 -4.24
N VAL A 370 8.12 15.37 -5.51
CA VAL A 370 7.37 14.20 -6.01
C VAL A 370 8.13 12.92 -5.68
N LEU A 371 7.41 11.91 -5.17
CA LEU A 371 7.92 10.60 -4.83
C LEU A 371 7.08 9.51 -5.51
N LEU A 372 7.76 8.49 -6.02
CA LEU A 372 7.10 7.34 -6.63
C LEU A 372 7.43 6.08 -5.81
N LEU A 373 6.41 5.39 -5.35
CA LEU A 373 6.53 4.15 -4.57
C LEU A 373 5.83 3.02 -5.32
N GLY A 374 6.63 2.22 -6.00
CA GLY A 374 6.13 1.16 -6.86
C GLY A 374 6.34 -0.24 -6.31
N SER A 375 5.50 -1.20 -6.76
CA SER A 375 5.78 -2.61 -6.58
C SER A 375 5.87 -3.31 -7.93
N VAL A 376 6.92 -4.10 -8.11
CA VAL A 376 7.20 -4.82 -9.35
C VAL A 376 7.54 -6.28 -9.03
N ARG A 377 7.15 -7.20 -9.92
CA ARG A 377 7.59 -8.59 -9.81
C ARG A 377 9.02 -8.74 -10.30
N SER A 378 9.76 -9.72 -9.73
CA SER A 378 11.15 -9.96 -10.13
C SER A 378 11.31 -10.15 -11.64
N GLU A 379 10.39 -10.88 -12.26
CA GLU A 379 10.36 -11.15 -13.70
C GLU A 379 10.10 -9.88 -14.56
N HIS A 380 9.42 -8.89 -14.02
CA HIS A 380 9.10 -7.63 -14.71
C HIS A 380 10.07 -6.49 -14.43
N LEU A 381 11.08 -6.71 -13.58
CA LEU A 381 12.01 -5.66 -13.18
C LEU A 381 13.02 -5.33 -14.30
N LEU A 382 13.50 -6.36 -14.99
CA LEU A 382 14.59 -6.21 -15.97
C LEU A 382 14.23 -5.27 -17.14
N PRO A 383 13.03 -5.32 -17.73
CA PRO A 383 12.64 -4.42 -18.81
C PRO A 383 12.53 -2.95 -18.41
N LEU A 384 12.39 -2.60 -17.12
CA LEU A 384 12.24 -1.22 -16.67
C LEU A 384 13.56 -0.45 -16.79
N ARG A 385 13.58 0.60 -17.60
CA ARG A 385 14.77 1.45 -17.78
C ARG A 385 15.03 2.31 -16.54
N SER A 386 14.00 2.87 -15.95
CA SER A 386 14.08 3.70 -14.75
C SER A 386 14.47 2.96 -13.47
N ARG A 387 14.58 1.62 -13.51
CA ARG A 387 15.01 0.84 -12.34
C ARG A 387 16.37 1.26 -11.78
N VAL A 388 17.24 1.80 -12.60
CA VAL A 388 18.58 2.25 -12.19
C VAL A 388 18.54 3.53 -11.35
N ASP A 389 17.50 4.35 -11.56
CA ASP A 389 17.30 5.62 -10.87
C ASP A 389 16.43 5.46 -9.59
N CYS A 390 15.85 4.28 -9.40
CA CYS A 390 15.03 3.96 -8.23
C CYS A 390 15.82 3.18 -7.19
N THR A 391 15.58 3.43 -5.93
CA THR A 391 16.02 2.54 -4.86
C THR A 391 15.23 1.23 -4.94
N GLN A 392 15.92 0.12 -5.20
CA GLN A 392 15.30 -1.20 -5.27
C GLN A 392 15.41 -1.90 -3.92
N ILE A 393 14.28 -2.40 -3.43
CA ILE A 393 14.21 -3.16 -2.17
C ILE A 393 13.51 -4.48 -2.45
N GLU A 394 14.28 -5.55 -2.38
CA GLU A 394 13.77 -6.90 -2.58
C GLU A 394 13.12 -7.41 -1.29
N VAL A 395 11.93 -7.98 -1.44
CA VAL A 395 11.18 -8.62 -0.35
C VAL A 395 11.41 -10.12 -0.43
N THR A 396 11.85 -10.68 0.69
CA THR A 396 12.07 -12.13 0.88
C THR A 396 11.26 -12.61 2.07
N LEU A 397 10.98 -13.91 2.11
CA LEU A 397 10.50 -14.60 3.30
C LEU A 397 11.71 -15.35 3.89
N ASP A 398 12.25 -14.84 4.99
CA ASP A 398 13.28 -15.49 5.78
C ASP A 398 12.70 -16.10 7.07
N GLU A 399 13.51 -16.84 7.81
CA GLU A 399 13.09 -17.51 9.04
C GLU A 399 12.60 -16.53 10.10
N GLU A 400 13.23 -15.36 10.23
CA GLU A 400 12.85 -14.33 11.22
C GLU A 400 11.45 -13.78 10.93
N VAL A 401 11.16 -13.47 9.66
CA VAL A 401 9.83 -13.01 9.22
C VAL A 401 8.80 -14.14 9.37
N ALA A 402 9.16 -15.40 9.07
CA ALA A 402 8.28 -16.54 9.25
C ALA A 402 7.90 -16.75 10.72
N GLU A 403 8.87 -16.64 11.63
CA GLU A 403 8.63 -16.72 13.07
C GLU A 403 7.72 -15.60 13.57
N GLN A 404 7.94 -14.38 13.12
CA GLN A 404 7.09 -13.22 13.46
C GLN A 404 5.64 -13.41 12.97
N ILE A 405 5.44 -13.92 11.76
CA ILE A 405 4.11 -14.23 11.22
C ILE A 405 3.43 -15.29 12.08
N HIS A 406 4.13 -16.37 12.39
CA HIS A 406 3.60 -17.45 13.22
C HIS A 406 3.24 -16.95 14.63
N ALA A 407 4.11 -16.16 15.27
CA ALA A 407 3.86 -15.57 16.57
C ALA A 407 2.61 -14.67 16.55
N GLY A 408 2.45 -13.83 15.52
CA GLY A 408 1.28 -12.97 15.33
C GLY A 408 -0.01 -13.77 15.17
N LEU A 409 -0.02 -14.81 14.34
CA LEU A 409 -1.17 -15.70 14.13
C LEU A 409 -1.51 -16.51 15.38
N SER A 410 -0.50 -16.95 16.13
CA SER A 410 -0.67 -17.67 17.40
C SER A 410 -1.29 -16.77 18.47
N ALA A 411 -0.87 -15.51 18.55
CA ALA A 411 -1.41 -14.54 19.50
C ALA A 411 -2.89 -14.23 19.27
N THR A 412 -3.37 -14.33 18.02
CA THR A 412 -4.78 -14.13 17.64
C THR A 412 -5.59 -15.42 17.63
N GLY A 413 -4.97 -16.57 17.93
CA GLY A 413 -5.64 -17.88 17.88
C GLY A 413 -6.02 -18.32 16.45
N THR A 414 -5.40 -17.73 15.44
CA THR A 414 -5.75 -17.96 14.03
C THR A 414 -4.93 -19.11 13.41
N THR A 415 -3.88 -19.60 14.06
CA THR A 415 -3.06 -20.70 13.52
C THR A 415 -3.60 -22.06 13.92
N ALA A 416 -3.63 -23.00 12.95
CA ALA A 416 -3.90 -24.43 13.17
C ALA A 416 -2.59 -25.22 13.40
N ALA A 417 -1.42 -24.64 13.12
CA ALA A 417 -0.14 -25.33 13.16
C ALA A 417 0.63 -25.06 14.46
N ALA A 418 1.07 -26.15 15.14
CA ALA A 418 1.92 -26.06 16.33
C ALA A 418 3.36 -25.62 16.01
N HIS A 419 3.86 -25.91 14.80
CA HIS A 419 5.21 -25.61 14.36
C HIS A 419 5.20 -24.94 12.99
N TRP A 420 5.92 -23.83 12.83
CA TRP A 420 5.95 -23.06 11.61
C TRP A 420 6.97 -23.56 10.56
N ARG A 421 7.99 -24.30 10.97
CA ARG A 421 9.10 -24.69 10.09
C ARG A 421 8.69 -25.57 8.91
N GLU A 422 7.81 -26.55 9.15
CA GLU A 422 7.30 -27.39 8.07
C GLU A 422 6.51 -26.58 7.03
N ALA A 423 5.70 -25.62 7.50
CA ALA A 423 4.97 -24.71 6.64
C ALA A 423 5.91 -23.77 5.87
N TYR A 424 7.02 -23.33 6.50
CA TYR A 424 8.04 -22.49 5.89
C TYR A 424 8.75 -23.21 4.74
N ASP A 425 9.18 -24.44 4.98
CA ASP A 425 9.84 -25.26 3.95
C ASP A 425 8.88 -25.57 2.78
N ALA A 426 7.62 -25.88 3.09
CA ALA A 426 6.59 -26.18 2.11
C ALA A 426 6.15 -24.96 1.27
N ALA A 427 6.28 -23.76 1.82
CA ALA A 427 5.84 -22.50 1.17
C ALA A 427 6.75 -22.01 0.05
N ASN A 428 7.92 -22.61 -0.17
CA ASN A 428 8.88 -22.25 -1.21
C ASN A 428 9.18 -20.74 -1.26
N GLY A 429 9.33 -20.12 -0.09
CA GLY A 429 9.62 -18.69 0.02
C GLY A 429 8.44 -17.76 -0.24
N LEU A 430 7.21 -18.24 -0.42
CA LEU A 430 6.03 -17.40 -0.66
C LEU A 430 5.25 -17.14 0.65
N THR A 431 5.19 -15.89 1.07
CA THR A 431 4.48 -15.50 2.30
C THR A 431 2.98 -15.86 2.27
N LEU A 432 2.34 -15.75 1.10
CA LEU A 432 0.93 -16.08 0.94
C LEU A 432 0.70 -17.58 1.19
N GLU A 433 1.50 -18.45 0.61
CA GLU A 433 1.42 -19.89 0.80
C GLU A 433 1.74 -20.27 2.26
N PHE A 434 2.76 -19.63 2.83
CA PHE A 434 3.14 -19.81 4.22
C PHE A 434 1.98 -19.48 5.20
N THR A 435 1.38 -18.30 5.04
CA THR A 435 0.25 -17.90 5.89
C THR A 435 -0.95 -18.81 5.71
N HIS A 436 -1.22 -19.27 4.49
CA HIS A 436 -2.30 -20.19 4.21
C HIS A 436 -2.07 -21.58 4.86
N LEU A 437 -0.85 -22.10 4.77
CA LEU A 437 -0.46 -23.35 5.45
C LEU A 437 -0.63 -23.25 6.98
N LEU A 438 -0.26 -22.11 7.57
CA LEU A 438 -0.41 -21.88 9.01
C LEU A 438 -1.89 -21.77 9.45
N THR A 439 -2.74 -21.14 8.65
CA THR A 439 -4.15 -20.89 9.00
C THR A 439 -5.08 -22.03 8.63
N CYS A 440 -4.85 -22.69 7.51
CA CYS A 440 -5.71 -23.74 6.96
C CYS A 440 -5.12 -25.16 7.07
N GLY A 441 -3.81 -25.27 7.35
CA GLY A 441 -3.12 -26.57 7.42
C GLY A 441 -2.92 -27.27 6.07
N ARG A 442 -3.27 -26.61 4.95
CA ARG A 442 -3.25 -27.16 3.59
C ARG A 442 -2.71 -26.14 2.60
N ARG A 443 -2.18 -26.58 1.46
CA ARG A 443 -1.76 -25.68 0.37
C ARG A 443 -2.94 -24.94 -0.22
N LEU A 444 -2.70 -23.71 -0.64
CA LEU A 444 -3.72 -22.89 -1.30
C LEU A 444 -4.26 -23.56 -2.57
N SER A 445 -3.36 -24.15 -3.38
CA SER A 445 -3.73 -24.92 -4.58
C SER A 445 -4.73 -26.04 -4.28
N ASP A 446 -4.48 -26.83 -3.20
CA ASP A 446 -5.30 -27.99 -2.85
C ASP A 446 -6.71 -27.56 -2.42
N VAL A 447 -6.80 -26.49 -1.62
CA VAL A 447 -8.09 -25.94 -1.18
C VAL A 447 -8.90 -25.42 -2.35
N LEU A 448 -8.25 -24.72 -3.29
CA LEU A 448 -8.93 -24.19 -4.47
C LEU A 448 -9.36 -25.31 -5.45
N SER A 449 -8.53 -26.35 -5.60
CA SER A 449 -8.90 -27.54 -6.40
C SER A 449 -10.12 -28.24 -5.85
N GLU A 450 -10.17 -28.46 -4.52
CA GLU A 450 -11.34 -29.06 -3.87
C GLU A 450 -12.61 -28.20 -4.03
N GLN A 451 -12.48 -26.89 -3.99
CA GLN A 451 -13.61 -25.98 -4.24
C GLN A 451 -14.12 -26.09 -5.68
N VAL A 452 -13.24 -26.30 -6.65
CA VAL A 452 -13.62 -26.55 -8.05
C VAL A 452 -14.27 -27.92 -8.21
N GLU A 453 -13.65 -28.98 -7.68
CA GLU A 453 -14.16 -30.36 -7.71
C GLU A 453 -15.58 -30.46 -7.10
N ARG A 454 -15.81 -29.75 -5.98
CA ARG A 454 -17.14 -29.69 -5.36
C ARG A 454 -18.17 -29.10 -6.31
N ARG A 455 -17.86 -28.02 -7.04
CA ARG A 455 -18.76 -27.40 -8.04
C ARG A 455 -19.04 -28.34 -9.19
N VAL A 456 -18.04 -29.10 -9.64
CA VAL A 456 -18.22 -30.12 -10.68
C VAL A 456 -19.18 -31.19 -10.16
N ALA A 457 -18.97 -31.70 -8.95
CA ALA A 457 -19.82 -32.71 -8.32
C ALA A 457 -21.27 -32.23 -8.08
N GLU A 458 -21.45 -30.96 -7.76
CA GLU A 458 -22.76 -30.32 -7.56
C GLU A 458 -23.43 -29.87 -8.87
N GLY A 459 -22.80 -30.06 -10.03
CA GLY A 459 -23.32 -29.65 -11.33
C GLY A 459 -23.43 -28.13 -11.52
N ARG A 460 -22.64 -27.33 -10.82
CA ARG A 460 -22.62 -25.85 -10.84
C ARG A 460 -21.85 -25.34 -12.06
N GLN A 461 -22.19 -25.83 -13.26
CA GLN A 461 -21.44 -25.57 -14.48
C GLN A 461 -21.31 -24.06 -14.81
N THR A 462 -22.39 -23.29 -14.60
CA THR A 462 -22.36 -21.83 -14.81
C THR A 462 -21.27 -21.15 -13.99
N GLU A 463 -21.09 -21.55 -12.76
CA GLU A 463 -20.04 -20.96 -11.88
C GLU A 463 -18.65 -21.37 -12.33
N ILE A 464 -18.46 -22.59 -12.81
CA ILE A 464 -17.21 -23.07 -13.40
C ILE A 464 -16.83 -22.24 -14.63
N GLU A 465 -17.80 -22.01 -15.54
CA GLU A 465 -17.58 -21.19 -16.73
C GLU A 465 -17.24 -19.72 -16.40
N ILE A 466 -17.89 -19.17 -15.38
CA ILE A 466 -17.60 -17.81 -14.88
C ILE A 466 -16.19 -17.78 -14.27
N LEU A 467 -15.87 -18.75 -13.40
CA LEU A 467 -14.55 -18.84 -12.74
C LEU A 467 -13.42 -19.00 -13.76
N ALA A 468 -13.59 -19.88 -14.75
CA ALA A 468 -12.62 -20.09 -15.82
C ALA A 468 -12.22 -18.75 -16.47
N ARG A 469 -13.21 -17.96 -16.90
CA ARG A 469 -12.96 -16.70 -17.60
C ARG A 469 -12.37 -15.61 -16.69
N ILE A 470 -12.91 -15.45 -15.47
CA ILE A 470 -12.42 -14.46 -14.52
C ILE A 470 -11.00 -14.80 -14.08
N SER A 471 -10.71 -16.08 -13.81
CA SER A 471 -9.39 -16.51 -13.35
C SER A 471 -8.34 -16.33 -14.44
N ILE A 472 -8.65 -16.73 -15.66
CA ILE A 472 -7.79 -16.53 -16.84
C ILE A 472 -7.54 -15.04 -17.11
N ALA A 473 -8.57 -14.20 -17.03
CA ALA A 473 -8.37 -12.75 -17.22
C ALA A 473 -7.50 -12.15 -16.10
N HIS A 474 -7.86 -12.42 -14.85
CA HIS A 474 -7.26 -11.76 -13.70
C HIS A 474 -5.82 -12.21 -13.41
N GLN A 475 -5.45 -13.47 -13.64
CA GLN A 475 -4.06 -13.90 -13.45
C GLN A 475 -3.09 -13.09 -14.33
N TRP A 476 -3.51 -12.69 -15.53
CA TRP A 476 -2.72 -11.87 -16.47
C TRP A 476 -3.11 -10.38 -16.45
N GLY A 477 -3.79 -9.94 -15.38
CA GLY A 477 -3.98 -8.51 -15.08
C GLY A 477 -5.11 -7.83 -15.81
N ALA A 478 -6.05 -8.59 -16.34
CA ALA A 478 -7.27 -8.07 -16.93
C ALA A 478 -8.47 -8.30 -16.02
N ASP A 479 -9.45 -7.39 -16.08
CA ASP A 479 -10.75 -7.52 -15.42
C ASP A 479 -11.84 -7.67 -16.48
N LEU A 480 -12.88 -8.44 -16.21
CA LEU A 480 -13.97 -8.65 -17.16
C LEU A 480 -15.17 -7.76 -16.83
N SER A 481 -15.78 -7.17 -17.86
CA SER A 481 -17.06 -6.50 -17.71
C SER A 481 -18.16 -7.53 -17.42
N VAL A 482 -19.00 -7.28 -16.39
CA VAL A 482 -20.19 -8.08 -16.08
C VAL A 482 -21.05 -8.26 -17.33
N ARG A 483 -21.26 -7.17 -18.09
CA ARG A 483 -22.06 -7.17 -19.31
C ARG A 483 -21.45 -8.03 -20.43
N ALA A 484 -20.12 -7.94 -20.61
CA ALA A 484 -19.44 -8.74 -21.64
C ALA A 484 -19.47 -10.23 -21.27
N LEU A 485 -19.28 -10.58 -20.01
CA LEU A 485 -19.39 -11.95 -19.51
C LEU A 485 -20.81 -12.51 -19.69
N GLN A 486 -21.83 -11.73 -19.34
CA GLN A 486 -23.23 -12.10 -19.52
C GLN A 486 -23.57 -12.40 -20.98
N GLN A 487 -23.15 -11.52 -21.88
CA GLN A 487 -23.37 -11.70 -23.33
C GLN A 487 -22.65 -12.94 -23.88
N GLN A 488 -21.37 -13.13 -23.45
CA GLN A 488 -20.56 -14.26 -23.91
C GLN A 488 -21.14 -15.62 -23.47
N LEU A 489 -21.68 -15.68 -22.24
CA LEU A 489 -22.27 -16.91 -21.69
C LEU A 489 -23.76 -17.04 -21.96
N SER A 490 -24.38 -16.04 -22.60
CA SER A 490 -25.83 -15.99 -22.88
C SER A 490 -26.69 -16.23 -21.62
N LEU A 491 -26.26 -15.67 -20.46
CA LEU A 491 -26.96 -15.88 -19.19
C LEU A 491 -28.07 -14.86 -18.96
N GLY A 492 -29.15 -15.31 -18.32
CA GLY A 492 -30.17 -14.44 -17.78
C GLY A 492 -29.67 -13.65 -16.57
N ASP A 493 -30.25 -12.48 -16.31
CA ASP A 493 -29.85 -11.60 -15.18
C ASP A 493 -29.90 -12.32 -13.84
N THR A 494 -30.90 -13.17 -13.62
CA THR A 494 -31.09 -13.91 -12.36
C THR A 494 -30.01 -14.96 -12.18
N ASP A 495 -29.69 -15.71 -13.23
CA ASP A 495 -28.72 -16.80 -13.18
C ASP A 495 -27.31 -16.23 -12.95
N LEU A 496 -26.95 -15.17 -13.68
CA LEU A 496 -25.67 -14.48 -13.49
C LEU A 496 -25.55 -13.90 -12.08
N ARG A 497 -26.57 -13.21 -11.59
CA ARG A 497 -26.57 -12.63 -10.24
C ARG A 497 -26.42 -13.70 -9.17
N THR A 498 -27.15 -14.80 -9.30
CA THR A 498 -27.08 -15.92 -8.35
C THR A 498 -25.70 -16.54 -8.34
N ALA A 499 -25.11 -16.80 -9.51
CA ALA A 499 -23.76 -17.36 -9.61
C ALA A 499 -22.69 -16.42 -9.05
N LEU A 500 -22.75 -15.12 -9.42
CA LEU A 500 -21.80 -14.13 -8.92
C LEU A 500 -21.90 -13.91 -7.40
N SER A 501 -23.14 -13.90 -6.84
CA SER A 501 -23.33 -13.80 -5.38
C SER A 501 -22.65 -14.96 -4.66
N ARG A 502 -22.89 -16.19 -5.09
CA ARG A 502 -22.27 -17.39 -4.50
C ARG A 502 -20.75 -17.38 -4.59
N LEU A 503 -20.20 -17.00 -5.75
CA LEU A 503 -18.76 -16.90 -5.96
C LEU A 503 -18.14 -15.78 -5.10
N ALA A 504 -18.86 -14.68 -4.88
CA ALA A 504 -18.42 -13.59 -4.01
C ALA A 504 -18.48 -14.00 -2.53
N ASP A 505 -19.54 -14.67 -2.09
CA ASP A 505 -19.72 -15.18 -0.73
C ASP A 505 -18.64 -16.21 -0.37
N GLU A 506 -18.21 -17.02 -1.35
CA GLU A 506 -17.11 -17.98 -1.21
C GLU A 506 -15.72 -17.35 -1.46
N HIS A 507 -15.61 -16.04 -1.52
CA HIS A 507 -14.35 -15.29 -1.72
C HIS A 507 -13.52 -15.74 -2.94
N LEU A 508 -14.18 -16.03 -4.05
CA LEU A 508 -13.51 -16.44 -5.30
C LEU A 508 -13.46 -15.31 -6.31
N VAL A 509 -14.47 -14.45 -6.32
CA VAL A 509 -14.64 -13.34 -7.25
C VAL A 509 -14.96 -12.05 -6.51
N HIS A 510 -14.54 -10.94 -7.06
CA HIS A 510 -14.86 -9.61 -6.57
C HIS A 510 -15.45 -8.76 -7.71
N GLU A 511 -16.59 -8.13 -7.45
CA GLU A 511 -17.20 -7.16 -8.37
C GLU A 511 -16.95 -5.74 -7.89
N ARG A 512 -16.57 -4.87 -8.81
CA ARG A 512 -16.40 -3.45 -8.52
C ARG A 512 -16.75 -2.60 -9.75
N ARG A 513 -17.77 -1.77 -9.64
CA ARG A 513 -18.20 -0.84 -10.70
C ARG A 513 -18.46 -1.55 -12.04
N GLY A 514 -19.05 -2.72 -12.00
CA GLY A 514 -19.36 -3.50 -13.20
C GLY A 514 -18.17 -4.28 -13.79
N LEU A 515 -17.04 -4.32 -13.09
CA LEU A 515 -15.88 -5.12 -13.45
C LEU A 515 -15.70 -6.28 -12.46
N LEU A 516 -15.41 -7.45 -12.99
CA LEU A 516 -15.16 -8.69 -12.26
C LEU A 516 -13.67 -9.00 -12.25
N SER A 517 -13.16 -9.37 -11.09
CA SER A 517 -11.78 -9.81 -10.91
C SER A 517 -11.68 -10.88 -9.84
N GLY A 518 -10.58 -11.63 -9.80
CA GLY A 518 -10.22 -12.46 -8.67
C GLY A 518 -9.67 -11.63 -7.50
N LEU A 519 -9.51 -12.23 -6.33
CA LEU A 519 -9.00 -11.55 -5.14
C LEU A 519 -7.49 -11.33 -5.16
N HIS A 520 -6.75 -12.29 -5.71
CA HIS A 520 -5.30 -12.24 -5.85
C HIS A 520 -4.87 -13.04 -7.08
N ARG A 521 -3.86 -12.56 -7.83
CA ARG A 521 -3.43 -13.19 -9.09
C ARG A 521 -2.93 -14.62 -8.92
N LEU A 522 -2.18 -14.91 -7.85
CA LEU A 522 -1.74 -16.27 -7.56
C LEU A 522 -2.93 -17.21 -7.32
N ARG A 523 -3.95 -16.76 -6.57
CA ARG A 523 -5.19 -17.53 -6.42
C ARG A 523 -5.88 -17.76 -7.77
N SER A 524 -5.93 -16.73 -8.60
CA SER A 524 -6.54 -16.86 -9.95
C SER A 524 -5.76 -17.82 -10.85
N ALA A 525 -4.42 -17.84 -10.74
CA ALA A 525 -3.60 -18.84 -11.44
C ALA A 525 -3.96 -20.26 -10.99
N HIS A 526 -3.96 -20.54 -9.67
CA HIS A 526 -4.37 -21.85 -9.16
C HIS A 526 -5.81 -22.23 -9.51
N LEU A 527 -6.75 -21.27 -9.50
CA LEU A 527 -8.12 -21.51 -9.93
C LEU A 527 -8.19 -21.81 -11.43
N ALA A 528 -7.44 -21.10 -12.27
CA ALA A 528 -7.37 -21.38 -13.69
C ALA A 528 -6.83 -22.78 -13.95
N ASP A 529 -5.75 -23.18 -13.27
CA ASP A 529 -5.19 -24.52 -13.35
C ASP A 529 -6.21 -25.59 -12.92
N ALA A 530 -6.86 -25.37 -11.77
CA ALA A 530 -7.84 -26.34 -11.23
C ALA A 530 -9.07 -26.49 -12.15
N VAL A 531 -9.58 -25.38 -12.68
CA VAL A 531 -10.78 -25.41 -13.55
C VAL A 531 -10.47 -26.09 -14.89
N HIS A 532 -9.26 -25.95 -15.44
CA HIS A 532 -8.88 -26.53 -16.72
C HIS A 532 -8.18 -27.89 -16.58
N ALA A 533 -7.97 -28.40 -15.34
CA ALA A 533 -7.40 -29.72 -15.12
C ALA A 533 -8.29 -30.85 -15.65
N ILE A 534 -9.60 -30.66 -15.65
CA ILE A 534 -10.61 -31.63 -16.14
C ILE A 534 -11.51 -30.90 -17.14
N PRO A 535 -11.22 -31.01 -18.47
CA PRO A 535 -12.07 -30.38 -19.48
C PRO A 535 -13.49 -30.98 -19.52
N PRO A 536 -14.52 -30.21 -19.90
CA PRO A 536 -14.54 -28.77 -20.14
C PRO A 536 -14.56 -27.95 -18.85
N PRO A 537 -14.12 -26.68 -18.85
CA PRO A 537 -13.72 -25.85 -20.01
C PRO A 537 -12.31 -26.16 -20.51
N ILE A 538 -12.07 -25.86 -21.80
CA ILE A 538 -10.77 -26.06 -22.47
C ILE A 538 -10.00 -24.74 -22.43
N LEU A 539 -8.71 -24.80 -22.11
CA LEU A 539 -7.88 -23.62 -21.82
C LEU A 539 -7.80 -22.65 -23.03
N ASP A 540 -7.48 -23.16 -24.22
CA ASP A 540 -7.36 -22.32 -25.42
C ASP A 540 -8.70 -21.65 -25.79
N GLU A 541 -9.80 -22.38 -25.71
CA GLU A 541 -11.15 -21.81 -25.93
C GLU A 541 -11.49 -20.72 -24.92
N THR A 542 -11.12 -20.93 -23.65
CA THR A 542 -11.31 -19.94 -22.58
C THR A 542 -10.47 -18.70 -22.82
N VAL A 543 -9.20 -18.86 -23.21
CA VAL A 543 -8.31 -17.74 -23.56
C VAL A 543 -8.90 -16.92 -24.70
N LEU A 544 -9.34 -17.56 -25.78
CA LEU A 544 -9.94 -16.88 -26.91
C LEU A 544 -11.26 -16.18 -26.55
N ALA A 545 -12.09 -16.82 -25.71
CA ALA A 545 -13.32 -16.22 -25.22
C ALA A 545 -13.03 -14.96 -24.39
N VAL A 546 -12.02 -15.01 -23.51
CA VAL A 546 -11.58 -13.85 -22.72
C VAL A 546 -11.09 -12.72 -23.63
N MET A 547 -10.26 -12.98 -24.63
CA MET A 547 -9.77 -11.96 -25.57
C MET A 547 -10.92 -11.17 -26.23
N ARG A 548 -12.02 -11.85 -26.59
CA ARG A 548 -13.21 -11.21 -27.18
C ARG A 548 -13.92 -10.26 -26.22
N MET A 549 -13.82 -10.49 -24.91
CA MET A 549 -14.50 -9.72 -23.86
C MET A 549 -13.67 -8.53 -23.34
N LEU A 550 -12.34 -8.52 -23.58
CA LEU A 550 -11.46 -7.50 -23.05
C LEU A 550 -11.68 -6.12 -23.70
N ALA A 551 -11.54 -5.07 -22.92
CA ALA A 551 -11.39 -3.72 -23.45
C ALA A 551 -9.99 -3.55 -24.08
N ASP A 552 -9.84 -2.60 -25.03
CA ASP A 552 -8.58 -2.35 -25.74
C ASP A 552 -7.39 -2.13 -24.82
N SER A 553 -7.62 -1.42 -23.69
CA SER A 553 -6.58 -1.15 -22.69
C SER A 553 -6.13 -2.37 -21.88
N GLN A 554 -6.82 -3.50 -21.99
CA GLN A 554 -6.54 -4.71 -21.24
C GLN A 554 -5.91 -5.81 -22.12
N LEU A 555 -5.91 -5.63 -23.45
CA LEU A 555 -5.32 -6.58 -24.38
C LEU A 555 -3.82 -6.79 -24.13
N GLN A 556 -3.09 -5.71 -23.87
CA GLN A 556 -1.64 -5.76 -23.69
C GLN A 556 -1.20 -6.68 -22.53
N PRO A 557 -1.62 -6.46 -21.25
CA PRO A 557 -1.18 -7.31 -20.15
C PRO A 557 -1.66 -8.75 -20.32
N PHE A 558 -2.86 -8.94 -20.88
CA PHE A 558 -3.41 -10.26 -21.10
C PHE A 558 -2.62 -11.05 -22.14
N ILE A 559 -2.40 -10.48 -23.34
CA ILE A 559 -1.65 -11.14 -24.41
C ILE A 559 -0.21 -11.42 -23.98
N ALA A 560 0.44 -10.45 -23.31
CA ALA A 560 1.79 -10.64 -22.82
C ALA A 560 1.86 -11.80 -21.80
N GLY A 561 0.90 -11.89 -20.87
CA GLY A 561 0.83 -12.99 -19.90
C GLY A 561 0.63 -14.36 -20.59
N VAL A 562 -0.38 -14.46 -21.44
CA VAL A 562 -0.67 -15.72 -22.17
C VAL A 562 0.53 -16.22 -22.94
N LEU A 563 1.11 -15.38 -23.81
CA LEU A 563 2.23 -15.78 -24.66
C LEU A 563 3.51 -16.06 -23.86
N THR A 564 3.69 -15.44 -22.69
CA THR A 564 4.85 -15.73 -21.82
C THR A 564 4.69 -17.09 -21.13
N GLU A 565 3.52 -17.38 -20.58
CA GLU A 565 3.30 -18.58 -19.76
C GLU A 565 2.93 -19.82 -20.62
N HIS A 566 2.26 -19.61 -21.76
CA HIS A 566 1.80 -20.68 -22.65
C HIS A 566 2.28 -20.49 -24.10
N PRO A 567 3.58 -20.68 -24.40
CA PRO A 567 4.09 -20.52 -25.76
C PRO A 567 3.43 -21.44 -26.81
N ALA A 568 2.86 -22.57 -26.36
CA ALA A 568 2.12 -23.48 -27.25
C ALA A 568 0.88 -22.85 -27.85
N LEU A 569 0.31 -21.79 -27.22
CA LEU A 569 -0.86 -21.07 -27.71
C LEU A 569 -0.50 -19.94 -28.70
N ASP A 570 0.79 -19.67 -28.98
CA ASP A 570 1.21 -18.60 -29.88
C ASP A 570 0.42 -18.58 -31.21
N PRO A 571 0.30 -19.68 -31.96
CA PRO A 571 -0.39 -19.64 -33.24
C PRO A 571 -1.86 -19.25 -33.12
N VAL A 572 -2.55 -19.84 -32.12
CA VAL A 572 -4.01 -19.63 -31.91
C VAL A 572 -4.28 -18.20 -31.42
N VAL A 573 -3.44 -17.69 -30.53
CA VAL A 573 -3.54 -16.31 -29.99
C VAL A 573 -3.24 -15.29 -31.09
N LEU A 574 -2.19 -15.51 -31.93
CA LEU A 574 -1.90 -14.61 -33.04
C LEU A 574 -3.03 -14.57 -34.07
N ASP A 575 -3.63 -15.71 -34.39
CA ASP A 575 -4.79 -15.76 -35.30
C ASP A 575 -6.00 -14.99 -34.71
N GLN A 576 -6.27 -15.15 -33.41
CA GLN A 576 -7.33 -14.39 -32.74
C GLN A 576 -7.03 -12.88 -32.68
N ILE A 577 -5.77 -12.48 -32.51
CA ILE A 577 -5.38 -11.07 -32.58
C ILE A 577 -5.75 -10.46 -33.93
N VAL A 578 -5.48 -11.17 -35.04
CA VAL A 578 -5.88 -10.72 -36.40
C VAL A 578 -7.37 -10.48 -36.46
N VAL A 579 -8.16 -11.42 -35.96
CA VAL A 579 -9.63 -11.32 -35.94
C VAL A 579 -10.09 -10.11 -35.11
N GLU A 580 -9.51 -9.92 -33.91
CA GLU A 580 -9.91 -8.83 -33.02
C GLU A 580 -9.52 -7.45 -33.55
N LEU A 581 -8.34 -7.29 -34.14
CA LEU A 581 -7.92 -6.05 -34.78
C LEU A 581 -8.78 -5.72 -36.02
N GLY A 582 -9.21 -6.75 -36.77
CA GLY A 582 -10.14 -6.55 -37.87
C GLY A 582 -11.55 -6.15 -37.41
N ARG A 583 -12.01 -6.69 -36.28
CA ARG A 583 -13.34 -6.40 -35.71
C ARG A 583 -13.43 -5.02 -35.04
N ARG A 584 -12.34 -4.56 -34.41
CA ARG A 584 -12.24 -3.29 -33.70
C ARG A 584 -10.95 -2.59 -34.11
N PRO A 585 -10.95 -1.93 -35.26
CA PRO A 585 -9.79 -1.15 -35.69
C PRO A 585 -9.60 0.05 -34.73
N SER A 586 -8.67 -0.08 -33.83
CA SER A 586 -8.37 0.93 -32.80
C SER A 586 -6.86 1.07 -32.67
N VAL A 587 -6.36 2.29 -32.74
CA VAL A 587 -4.93 2.60 -32.51
C VAL A 587 -4.49 2.08 -31.14
N LYS A 588 -5.35 2.21 -30.12
CA LYS A 588 -5.07 1.76 -28.76
C LYS A 588 -4.93 0.23 -28.68
N ALA A 589 -5.84 -0.51 -29.34
CA ALA A 589 -5.76 -1.97 -29.41
C ALA A 589 -4.50 -2.42 -30.14
N THR A 590 -4.21 -1.83 -31.32
CA THR A 590 -3.04 -2.16 -32.12
C THR A 590 -1.73 -1.88 -31.37
N THR A 591 -1.62 -0.70 -30.75
CA THR A 591 -0.45 -0.34 -29.94
C THR A 591 -0.27 -1.30 -28.76
N GLY A 592 -1.36 -1.63 -28.05
CA GLY A 592 -1.32 -2.57 -26.93
C GLY A 592 -0.87 -3.98 -27.37
N VAL A 593 -1.33 -4.47 -28.49
CA VAL A 593 -0.88 -5.74 -29.07
C VAL A 593 0.61 -5.72 -29.40
N LEU A 594 1.08 -4.71 -30.14
CA LEU A 594 2.50 -4.60 -30.54
C LEU A 594 3.42 -4.51 -29.31
N GLN A 595 3.01 -3.76 -28.29
CA GLN A 595 3.72 -3.68 -27.03
C GLN A 595 3.77 -5.03 -26.28
N ALA A 596 2.67 -5.79 -26.31
CA ALA A 596 2.62 -7.12 -25.72
C ALA A 596 3.61 -8.07 -26.40
N LEU A 597 3.59 -8.14 -27.72
CA LEU A 597 4.48 -9.01 -28.49
C LEU A 597 5.96 -8.67 -28.24
N ARG A 598 6.29 -7.37 -28.24
CA ARG A 598 7.65 -6.91 -27.92
C ARG A 598 8.08 -7.32 -26.51
N LEU A 599 7.18 -7.19 -25.51
CA LEU A 599 7.47 -7.58 -24.13
C LEU A 599 7.77 -9.09 -24.03
N VAL A 600 6.97 -9.91 -24.70
CA VAL A 600 7.16 -11.37 -24.72
C VAL A 600 8.49 -11.73 -25.37
N ASP A 601 8.84 -11.14 -26.50
CA ASP A 601 10.11 -11.37 -27.18
C ASP A 601 11.30 -10.99 -26.30
N VAL A 602 11.24 -9.83 -25.61
CA VAL A 602 12.27 -9.39 -24.65
C VAL A 602 12.40 -10.37 -23.48
N ASN A 603 11.28 -10.83 -22.93
CA ASN A 603 11.30 -11.77 -21.80
C ASN A 603 11.86 -13.14 -22.21
N ARG A 604 11.52 -13.65 -23.39
CA ARG A 604 12.06 -14.91 -23.93
C ARG A 604 13.57 -14.79 -24.17
N THR A 605 13.99 -13.69 -24.77
CA THR A 605 15.42 -13.39 -24.98
C THR A 605 16.18 -13.29 -23.66
N ALA A 606 15.63 -12.61 -22.66
CA ALA A 606 16.22 -12.50 -21.33
C ALA A 606 16.36 -13.87 -20.64
N ALA A 607 15.40 -14.76 -20.79
CA ALA A 607 15.47 -16.13 -20.28
C ALA A 607 16.58 -16.94 -20.95
N ASP A 608 16.77 -16.77 -22.26
CA ASP A 608 17.88 -17.40 -23.00
C ASP A 608 19.22 -16.89 -22.52
N TRP A 609 19.35 -15.59 -22.30
CA TRP A 609 20.56 -14.98 -21.77
C TRP A 609 20.91 -15.48 -20.37
N LEU A 610 19.90 -15.63 -19.50
CA LEU A 610 20.10 -16.21 -18.17
C LEU A 610 20.59 -17.65 -18.25
N ARG A 611 20.02 -18.47 -19.15
CA ARG A 611 20.49 -19.85 -19.41
C ARG A 611 21.94 -19.86 -19.93
N THR A 612 22.33 -18.90 -20.76
CA THR A 612 23.72 -18.74 -21.22
C THR A 612 24.66 -18.44 -20.05
N LEU A 613 24.29 -17.51 -19.16
CA LEU A 613 25.05 -17.20 -17.94
C LEU A 613 25.17 -18.41 -17.01
N ASP A 614 24.15 -19.24 -16.90
CA ASP A 614 24.17 -20.48 -16.14
C ASP A 614 25.14 -21.50 -16.72
N ARG A 615 25.13 -21.69 -18.06
CA ARG A 615 26.10 -22.57 -18.76
C ARG A 615 27.55 -22.15 -18.52
N HIS A 616 27.82 -20.85 -18.50
CA HIS A 616 29.14 -20.29 -18.18
C HIS A 616 29.43 -20.21 -16.67
N ARG A 617 28.53 -20.77 -15.81
CA ARG A 617 28.67 -20.83 -14.34
C ARG A 617 28.88 -19.45 -13.69
N ILE A 618 28.31 -18.41 -14.27
CA ILE A 618 28.40 -17.06 -13.70
C ILE A 618 27.67 -17.01 -12.38
N PRO A 619 28.34 -16.59 -11.28
CA PRO A 619 27.70 -16.49 -9.96
C PRO A 619 26.46 -15.60 -9.98
N PRO A 620 25.37 -15.94 -9.24
CA PRO A 620 24.12 -15.16 -9.22
C PRO A 620 24.34 -13.67 -8.95
N ALA A 621 25.27 -13.32 -8.05
CA ALA A 621 25.60 -11.94 -7.72
C ALA A 621 26.16 -11.13 -8.90
N LEU A 622 26.77 -11.78 -9.90
CA LEU A 622 27.36 -11.14 -11.08
C LEU A 622 26.46 -11.19 -12.32
N ARG A 623 25.40 -12.01 -12.33
CA ARG A 623 24.52 -12.18 -13.50
C ARG A 623 23.89 -10.88 -13.96
N ARG A 624 23.39 -10.08 -13.03
CA ARG A 624 22.78 -8.78 -13.32
C ARG A 624 23.77 -7.83 -13.98
N THR A 625 24.97 -7.72 -13.44
CA THR A 625 26.03 -6.88 -14.00
C THR A 625 26.46 -7.39 -15.38
N SER A 626 26.56 -8.71 -15.56
CA SER A 626 26.89 -9.32 -16.85
C SER A 626 25.85 -9.02 -17.93
N LEU A 627 24.54 -9.09 -17.59
CA LEU A 627 23.47 -8.71 -18.50
C LEU A 627 23.51 -7.22 -18.85
N GLN A 628 23.82 -6.35 -17.89
CA GLN A 628 23.99 -4.92 -18.16
C GLN A 628 25.12 -4.65 -19.16
N PHE A 629 26.27 -5.34 -19.02
CA PHE A 629 27.38 -5.25 -19.97
C PHE A 629 27.05 -5.84 -21.35
N ALA A 630 26.16 -6.85 -21.40
CA ALA A 630 25.71 -7.39 -22.69
C ALA A 630 24.91 -6.36 -23.51
N LEU A 631 24.16 -5.47 -22.82
CA LEU A 631 23.29 -4.45 -23.42
C LEU A 631 24.01 -3.14 -23.77
N VAL A 632 25.24 -2.93 -23.31
CA VAL A 632 26.02 -1.70 -23.58
C VAL A 632 26.96 -1.91 -24.74
N ASP A 633 26.87 -1.06 -25.77
CA ASP A 633 27.85 -0.99 -26.83
C ASP A 633 29.19 -0.44 -26.31
N GLY A 634 30.23 -1.23 -26.32
CA GLY A 634 31.57 -0.78 -25.95
C GLY A 634 32.59 -1.93 -25.78
N ASP A 635 33.86 -1.64 -26.02
CA ASP A 635 34.98 -2.56 -25.91
C ASP A 635 35.49 -2.78 -24.48
N LEU A 636 34.60 -3.02 -23.54
CA LEU A 636 34.97 -3.35 -22.15
C LEU A 636 35.25 -4.85 -21.93
N LEU A 637 34.97 -5.70 -22.93
CA LEU A 637 35.16 -7.15 -22.84
C LEU A 637 36.54 -7.57 -22.41
N PRO A 638 37.67 -6.94 -22.89
CA PRO A 638 39.03 -7.32 -22.48
C PRO A 638 39.33 -7.09 -21.00
N GLN A 639 38.55 -6.28 -20.31
CA GLN A 639 38.73 -5.94 -18.89
C GLN A 639 37.92 -6.87 -17.97
N LEU A 640 37.07 -7.74 -18.52
CA LEU A 640 36.25 -8.67 -17.77
C LEU A 640 36.95 -10.02 -17.57
N LYS A 641 36.51 -10.77 -16.56
CA LYS A 641 36.92 -12.15 -16.40
C LYS A 641 36.57 -12.96 -17.64
N PRO A 642 37.45 -13.90 -18.08
CA PRO A 642 37.27 -14.65 -19.34
C PRO A 642 35.90 -15.32 -19.46
N GLU A 643 35.39 -15.89 -18.39
CA GLU A 643 34.05 -16.55 -18.36
C GLU A 643 32.92 -15.57 -18.60
N ILE A 644 33.03 -14.37 -18.02
CA ILE A 644 32.00 -13.30 -18.19
C ILE A 644 32.11 -12.75 -19.63
N ALA A 645 33.33 -12.52 -20.14
CA ALA A 645 33.54 -12.04 -21.50
C ALA A 645 32.97 -13.03 -22.52
N ALA A 646 33.24 -14.34 -22.34
CA ALA A 646 32.72 -15.40 -23.20
C ALA A 646 31.18 -15.45 -23.19
N ALA A 647 30.56 -15.39 -22.02
CA ALA A 647 29.10 -15.38 -21.90
C ALA A 647 28.48 -14.14 -22.58
N ILE A 648 29.03 -12.94 -22.38
CA ILE A 648 28.58 -11.72 -23.03
C ILE A 648 28.73 -11.78 -24.54
N THR A 649 29.85 -12.33 -25.05
CA THR A 649 30.06 -12.51 -26.48
C THR A 649 29.01 -13.44 -27.09
N GLU A 650 28.72 -14.55 -26.42
CA GLU A 650 27.67 -15.49 -26.86
C GLU A 650 26.29 -14.84 -26.88
N ILE A 651 25.94 -14.09 -25.81
CA ILE A 651 24.68 -13.35 -25.72
C ILE A 651 24.56 -12.33 -26.86
N ARG A 652 25.60 -11.55 -27.14
CA ARG A 652 25.60 -10.57 -28.23
C ARG A 652 25.51 -11.22 -29.62
N ALA A 653 26.14 -12.36 -29.81
CA ALA A 653 26.06 -13.11 -31.08
C ALA A 653 24.66 -13.70 -31.32
N ALA A 654 23.94 -14.03 -30.26
CA ALA A 654 22.57 -14.55 -30.33
C ALA A 654 21.51 -13.44 -30.41
N ASP A 655 21.89 -12.17 -30.16
CA ASP A 655 20.95 -11.03 -30.20
C ASP A 655 20.60 -10.69 -31.65
N THR A 656 19.52 -11.30 -32.12
CA THR A 656 18.89 -10.91 -33.39
C THR A 656 17.95 -9.74 -33.07
N SER A 657 18.23 -8.57 -33.65
CA SER A 657 17.44 -7.32 -33.51
C SER A 657 15.99 -7.40 -34.00
N GLY A 658 15.42 -8.59 -34.17
CA GLY A 658 14.06 -8.88 -34.63
C GLY A 658 13.07 -9.10 -33.49
N SER A 659 11.79 -8.93 -33.77
CA SER A 659 10.66 -9.35 -32.93
C SER A 659 9.92 -10.51 -33.63
N PRO A 660 10.31 -11.77 -33.35
CA PRO A 660 9.73 -12.93 -34.05
C PRO A 660 8.21 -13.00 -33.98
N LEU A 661 7.62 -12.65 -32.84
CA LEU A 661 6.18 -12.66 -32.69
C LEU A 661 5.50 -11.53 -33.48
N ARG A 662 6.09 -10.34 -33.51
CA ARG A 662 5.60 -9.24 -34.35
C ARG A 662 5.66 -9.61 -35.83
N ASP A 663 6.77 -10.17 -36.27
CA ASP A 663 6.98 -10.56 -37.67
C ASP A 663 5.99 -11.67 -38.09
N ALA A 664 5.74 -12.64 -37.19
CA ALA A 664 4.72 -13.66 -37.37
C ALA A 664 3.28 -13.07 -37.42
N LEU A 665 3.00 -12.01 -36.66
CA LEU A 665 1.72 -11.30 -36.74
C LEU A 665 1.60 -10.54 -38.08
N VAL A 666 2.64 -9.82 -38.50
CA VAL A 666 2.65 -9.07 -39.76
C VAL A 666 2.42 -10.02 -40.97
N GLU A 667 3.04 -11.20 -40.96
CA GLU A 667 2.83 -12.23 -41.98
C GLU A 667 1.35 -12.65 -42.04
N ARG A 668 0.71 -12.87 -40.88
CA ARG A 668 -0.72 -13.25 -40.80
C ARG A 668 -1.67 -12.13 -41.24
N LEU A 669 -1.34 -10.89 -40.91
CA LEU A 669 -2.16 -9.72 -41.26
C LEU A 669 -2.17 -9.47 -42.80
N GLY A 670 -1.09 -9.88 -43.50
CA GLY A 670 -0.95 -9.65 -44.93
C GLY A 670 -0.87 -8.16 -45.33
N LYS A 671 -0.86 -7.88 -46.62
CA LYS A 671 -0.68 -6.52 -47.15
C LYS A 671 -1.81 -5.51 -46.79
N VAL A 672 -3.01 -5.99 -46.42
CA VAL A 672 -4.16 -5.12 -46.09
C VAL A 672 -3.98 -4.44 -44.72
N ALA A 673 -3.22 -5.04 -43.85
CA ALA A 673 -3.03 -4.51 -42.49
C ALA A 673 -1.85 -3.58 -42.33
N ILE A 674 -0.92 -3.50 -43.26
CA ILE A 674 0.18 -2.53 -43.25
C ILE A 674 -0.37 -1.10 -43.21
N CYS A 675 -1.49 -0.83 -43.88
CA CYS A 675 -2.16 0.47 -43.84
C CYS A 675 -2.80 0.79 -42.46
N LEU A 676 -3.29 -0.24 -41.73
CA LEU A 676 -3.87 -0.09 -40.38
C LEU A 676 -2.79 0.06 -39.28
N LEU A 677 -1.56 -0.43 -39.54
CA LEU A 677 -0.42 -0.32 -38.64
C LEU A 677 0.40 0.95 -38.85
N LEU A 678 0.23 1.62 -40.01
CA LEU A 678 0.92 2.86 -40.37
C LEU A 678 0.03 4.10 -40.24
N SER A 679 -1.28 3.96 -40.04
CA SER A 679 -2.24 5.02 -39.71
C SER A 679 -2.45 5.15 -38.19
#